data_f60e6cadb8f240f8eb27a7066c351116
#
_entry.id   f60e6cadb8f240f8eb27a7066c351116
#
_cell.length_a   1.000
_cell.length_b   1.000
_cell.length_c   1.000
_cell.angle_alpha   90.00
_cell.angle_beta   90.00
_cell.angle_gamma   90.00
#
_symmetry.space_group_name_H-M   'P 1'
#
loop_
_entity.id
_entity.type
_entity.pdbx_description
1 polymer ?
#
loop_
_entity_poly.entity_id
_entity_poly.type
_entity_poly.pdbx_seq_one_letter_code
_entity_poly.pdbx_strand_id
1 'polypeptide(L)'
;MKIIKRSGSEVTFDINKIVNAIKGANGDVVPEERLTEDQIALAAHSVEWLCSRSGHTVSVEEVQDMVENQIMAQGRYSVARKYIIYRYNQTLKRQSNTTDDKILSLIECNNEEAKQENSNKNPTVNSVQRDYMAGEVSKDITMRLLLPADVVEAHNEGIIHFHDSDYFAQHMHNCDLVNLEDMLQNGTVISGTLIERPHSFSTACNIATQIIAQVASCQYGGQSISLTHLAPFVEVSRQKIRRQVLQEINALGLEANADRITEVVEGRLRDEIRRGVQTIQYQVVTLMTTNGQAPFVTVFMYLNEARSEAEKRDLAMIIEETLAQRYEGVKNEEGVWITPAFPKLIYVLEEDNVTEGSPYFYLTKMAAKCTAKRMVPDYISEKKMRELKLSKGETEGNGDCYTCMGCRSFLTPDRSGNGYDNVANAGNYEPGKPKYYGRFNQGVVTINLVDVACSSQGDEKKFWEIFDERLELCHEALMCRHNRLKGTLSDAAPILWQYGALARLPKGEPIDKLLYGGYSTISLGYAGLYECVKYMTGHSHTEAEGTPFALEVMQHMNDKCTEWKEASNIDFSLYGTPLESTTYKFAKCLQRRFGVIEGITDKGYITNSYHVHVSEEIDAFDKLKFESQFQRLSPGGAISYVEVPNMQDNLKAVIRVIQYIYDNIMYAELNTKSDYCQVCGFDGEIKIVEDDGKLVWECPHCGNRDQEKLNVARRTCGYIGTQFWNQGRTEEIRDRVLHL
;
A
#
# COMPACT_ATOMS: atom_id res chain seq x y z
N MET A 1 6.14 37.42 -4.86
CA MET A 1 4.80 36.83 -5.02
C MET A 1 4.95 35.45 -5.59
N LYS A 2 4.23 34.47 -5.06
CA LYS A 2 4.23 33.08 -5.55
C LYS A 2 2.95 32.76 -6.31
N ILE A 3 3.01 31.80 -7.20
CA ILE A 3 1.86 31.26 -7.94
C ILE A 3 1.90 29.72 -7.88
N ILE A 4 0.72 29.10 -7.98
CA ILE A 4 0.58 27.66 -8.00
C ILE A 4 0.63 27.17 -9.45
N LYS A 5 1.62 26.32 -9.78
CA LYS A 5 1.66 25.65 -11.07
C LYS A 5 0.53 24.61 -11.19
N ARG A 6 0.25 24.17 -12.42
CA ARG A 6 -0.68 23.04 -12.70
C ARG A 6 -0.30 21.75 -11.97
N SER A 7 0.98 21.60 -11.66
CA SER A 7 1.48 20.47 -10.84
C SER A 7 1.18 20.62 -9.35
N GLY A 8 0.55 21.71 -8.89
CA GLY A 8 0.34 22.03 -7.50
C GLY A 8 1.55 22.67 -6.79
N SER A 9 2.73 22.70 -7.42
CA SER A 9 3.91 23.32 -6.80
C SER A 9 3.88 24.85 -6.87
N GLU A 10 4.30 25.49 -5.77
CA GLU A 10 4.50 26.94 -5.75
C GLU A 10 5.80 27.34 -6.45
N VAL A 11 5.73 28.40 -7.24
CA VAL A 11 6.91 29.01 -7.87
C VAL A 11 6.83 30.53 -7.80
N THR A 12 7.96 31.18 -7.89
CA THR A 12 8.04 32.65 -7.97
C THR A 12 7.37 33.13 -9.25
N PHE A 13 6.53 34.14 -9.13
CA PHE A 13 5.89 34.82 -10.27
C PHE A 13 6.97 35.45 -11.15
N ASP A 14 6.88 35.22 -12.46
CA ASP A 14 7.79 35.75 -13.47
C ASP A 14 7.00 36.46 -14.56
N ILE A 15 7.02 37.79 -14.53
CA ILE A 15 6.32 38.67 -15.48
C ILE A 15 6.81 38.44 -16.92
N ASN A 16 8.06 38.05 -17.14
CA ASN A 16 8.60 37.86 -18.49
C ASN A 16 7.90 36.72 -19.22
N LYS A 17 7.39 35.72 -18.49
CA LYS A 17 6.60 34.62 -19.10
C LYS A 17 5.29 35.15 -19.67
N ILE A 18 4.66 36.11 -19.03
CA ILE A 18 3.44 36.76 -19.50
C ILE A 18 3.75 37.60 -20.72
N VAL A 19 4.78 38.44 -20.65
CA VAL A 19 5.22 39.28 -21.79
C VAL A 19 5.52 38.42 -23.03
N ASN A 20 6.27 37.34 -22.85
CA ASN A 20 6.62 36.44 -23.96
C ASN A 20 5.39 35.70 -24.54
N ALA A 21 4.44 35.30 -23.70
CA ALA A 21 3.21 34.65 -24.16
C ALA A 21 2.32 35.63 -24.97
N ILE A 22 2.20 36.88 -24.51
CA ILE A 22 1.46 37.92 -25.25
C ILE A 22 2.18 38.26 -26.56
N LYS A 23 3.51 38.41 -26.55
CA LYS A 23 4.31 38.64 -27.78
C LYS A 23 4.14 37.54 -28.83
N GLY A 24 4.11 36.26 -28.38
CA GLY A 24 3.84 35.14 -29.26
C GLY A 24 2.49 35.26 -29.95
N ALA A 25 1.40 35.50 -29.20
CA ALA A 25 0.08 35.70 -29.79
C ALA A 25 -0.01 36.93 -30.67
N ASN A 26 0.70 38.01 -30.32
CA ASN A 26 0.75 39.25 -31.05
C ASN A 26 1.43 39.13 -32.42
N GLY A 27 2.46 38.25 -32.51
CA GLY A 27 3.16 37.96 -33.76
C GLY A 27 2.27 37.34 -34.84
N ASP A 28 1.25 36.59 -34.42
CA ASP A 28 0.31 35.89 -35.30
C ASP A 28 -0.86 36.74 -35.82
N VAL A 29 -0.82 38.06 -35.57
CA VAL A 29 -1.87 39.02 -35.94
C VAL A 29 -1.32 40.01 -36.97
N VAL A 30 -2.18 40.50 -37.86
CA VAL A 30 -1.80 41.50 -38.85
C VAL A 30 -1.27 42.76 -38.18
N PRO A 31 -0.26 43.46 -38.75
CA PRO A 31 0.44 44.56 -38.08
C PRO A 31 -0.46 45.68 -37.54
N GLU A 32 -1.55 45.98 -38.22
CA GLU A 32 -2.49 47.06 -37.84
C GLU A 32 -3.29 46.75 -36.57
N GLU A 33 -3.45 45.46 -36.25
CA GLU A 33 -4.23 45.01 -35.08
C GLU A 33 -3.34 44.59 -33.92
N ARG A 34 -2.02 44.68 -34.06
CA ARG A 34 -1.08 44.32 -33.02
C ARG A 34 -1.11 45.23 -31.80
N LEU A 35 -0.79 44.69 -30.66
CA LEU A 35 -0.42 45.49 -29.48
C LEU A 35 0.98 46.06 -29.66
N THR A 36 1.17 47.30 -29.20
CA THR A 36 2.50 47.90 -29.07
C THR A 36 3.27 47.31 -27.87
N GLU A 37 4.58 47.53 -27.85
CA GLU A 37 5.40 47.08 -26.71
C GLU A 37 4.89 47.66 -25.37
N ASP A 38 4.49 48.95 -25.36
CA ASP A 38 3.95 49.60 -24.18
C ASP A 38 2.61 48.99 -23.73
N GLN A 39 1.76 48.59 -24.67
CA GLN A 39 0.49 47.92 -24.39
C GLN A 39 0.72 46.51 -23.84
N ILE A 40 1.70 45.78 -24.34
CA ILE A 40 2.08 44.46 -23.81
C ILE A 40 2.60 44.60 -22.39
N ALA A 41 3.49 45.58 -22.14
CA ALA A 41 4.02 45.85 -20.80
C ALA A 41 2.92 46.25 -19.82
N LEU A 42 1.98 47.12 -20.27
CA LEU A 42 0.84 47.52 -19.46
C LEU A 42 -0.06 46.34 -19.08
N ALA A 43 -0.37 45.46 -20.02
CA ALA A 43 -1.15 44.25 -19.76
C ALA A 43 -0.46 43.35 -18.72
N ALA A 44 0.85 43.10 -18.89
CA ALA A 44 1.62 42.26 -17.99
C ALA A 44 1.70 42.82 -16.56
N HIS A 45 1.97 44.11 -16.41
CA HIS A 45 1.97 44.78 -15.10
C HIS A 45 0.58 44.84 -14.46
N SER A 46 -0.48 44.98 -15.25
CA SER A 46 -1.85 44.92 -14.73
C SER A 46 -2.17 43.53 -14.16
N VAL A 47 -1.72 42.46 -14.81
CA VAL A 47 -1.85 41.07 -14.29
C VAL A 47 -1.05 40.91 -13.00
N GLU A 48 0.21 41.37 -12.96
CA GLU A 48 1.02 41.35 -11.74
C GLU A 48 0.35 42.06 -10.58
N TRP A 49 -0.23 43.23 -10.84
CA TRP A 49 -0.96 43.99 -9.83
C TRP A 49 -2.22 43.28 -9.36
N LEU A 50 -3.00 42.66 -10.26
CA LEU A 50 -4.18 41.85 -9.90
C LEU A 50 -3.81 40.64 -9.04
N CYS A 51 -2.77 39.92 -9.44
CA CYS A 51 -2.27 38.80 -8.66
C CYS A 51 -1.79 39.21 -7.25
N SER A 52 -1.16 40.38 -7.11
CA SER A 52 -0.68 40.87 -5.81
C SER A 52 -1.81 41.26 -4.85
N ARG A 53 -3.01 41.52 -5.36
CA ARG A 53 -4.22 41.86 -4.60
C ARG A 53 -5.21 40.73 -4.38
N SER A 54 -4.93 39.56 -4.94
CA SER A 54 -5.72 38.38 -4.67
C SER A 54 -5.58 38.00 -3.20
N GLY A 55 -6.68 37.63 -2.56
CA GLY A 55 -6.69 37.19 -1.16
C GLY A 55 -6.16 35.78 -0.95
N HIS A 56 -5.69 35.13 -2.03
CA HIS A 56 -5.13 33.77 -2.03
C HIS A 56 -3.95 33.65 -2.99
N THR A 57 -3.20 32.58 -2.92
CA THR A 57 -2.13 32.26 -3.87
C THR A 57 -2.74 31.87 -5.23
N VAL A 58 -2.50 32.72 -6.24
CA VAL A 58 -3.13 32.61 -7.58
C VAL A 58 -2.56 31.41 -8.36
N SER A 59 -3.41 30.65 -9.01
CA SER A 59 -3.01 29.57 -9.92
C SER A 59 -2.58 30.09 -11.31
N VAL A 60 -1.81 29.26 -12.05
CA VAL A 60 -1.43 29.60 -13.43
C VAL A 60 -2.66 29.79 -14.35
N GLU A 61 -3.76 29.07 -14.10
CA GLU A 61 -4.99 29.22 -14.88
C GLU A 61 -5.63 30.60 -14.64
N GLU A 62 -5.76 31.02 -13.39
CA GLU A 62 -6.26 32.36 -13.03
C GLU A 62 -5.38 33.45 -13.62
N VAL A 63 -4.05 33.28 -13.60
CA VAL A 63 -3.11 34.22 -14.24
C VAL A 63 -3.40 34.33 -15.74
N GLN A 64 -3.66 33.20 -16.41
CA GLN A 64 -3.96 33.20 -17.84
C GLN A 64 -5.31 33.87 -18.16
N ASP A 65 -6.33 33.64 -17.31
CA ASP A 65 -7.62 34.33 -17.44
C ASP A 65 -7.48 35.85 -17.26
N MET A 66 -6.65 36.28 -16.30
CA MET A 66 -6.32 37.70 -16.13
C MET A 66 -5.60 38.28 -17.37
N VAL A 67 -4.67 37.52 -17.98
CA VAL A 67 -3.99 37.95 -19.21
C VAL A 67 -4.98 38.14 -20.35
N GLU A 68 -5.89 37.18 -20.58
CA GLU A 68 -6.94 37.28 -21.60
C GLU A 68 -7.80 38.56 -21.41
N ASN A 69 -8.25 38.77 -20.18
CA ASN A 69 -9.05 39.94 -19.83
C ASN A 69 -8.29 41.27 -20.05
N GLN A 70 -6.99 41.32 -19.72
CA GLN A 70 -6.19 42.53 -19.91
C GLN A 70 -5.93 42.82 -21.40
N ILE A 71 -5.74 41.81 -22.25
CA ILE A 71 -5.62 41.98 -23.70
C ILE A 71 -6.95 42.49 -24.28
N MET A 72 -8.09 41.92 -23.85
CA MET A 72 -9.42 42.39 -24.28
C MET A 72 -9.69 43.82 -23.85
N ALA A 73 -9.33 44.21 -22.61
CA ALA A 73 -9.49 45.55 -22.09
C ALA A 73 -8.75 46.63 -22.90
N GLN A 74 -7.70 46.23 -23.62
CA GLN A 74 -6.98 47.11 -24.54
C GLN A 74 -7.63 47.23 -25.94
N GLY A 75 -8.81 46.62 -26.14
CA GLY A 75 -9.56 46.65 -27.38
C GLY A 75 -8.91 45.87 -28.55
N ARG A 76 -7.91 45.01 -28.27
CA ARG A 76 -7.19 44.22 -29.27
C ARG A 76 -7.73 42.78 -29.32
N TYR A 77 -8.98 42.64 -29.74
CA TYR A 77 -9.70 41.38 -29.77
C TYR A 77 -9.07 40.31 -30.64
N SER A 78 -8.38 40.70 -31.74
CA SER A 78 -7.68 39.76 -32.60
C SER A 78 -6.52 39.09 -31.87
N VAL A 79 -5.76 39.83 -31.07
CA VAL A 79 -4.67 39.30 -30.22
C VAL A 79 -5.22 38.43 -29.12
N ALA A 80 -6.29 38.86 -28.43
CA ALA A 80 -6.96 38.05 -27.42
C ALA A 80 -7.46 36.73 -27.98
N ARG A 81 -8.10 36.74 -29.17
CA ARG A 81 -8.54 35.50 -29.86
C ARG A 81 -7.38 34.58 -30.17
N LYS A 82 -6.24 35.09 -30.63
CA LYS A 82 -5.05 34.28 -30.90
C LYS A 82 -4.47 33.71 -29.66
N TYR A 83 -4.44 34.48 -28.56
CA TYR A 83 -3.98 34.00 -27.27
C TYR A 83 -4.87 32.88 -26.72
N ILE A 84 -6.21 33.03 -26.76
CA ILE A 84 -7.18 32.01 -26.34
C ILE A 84 -7.06 30.75 -27.19
N ILE A 85 -6.96 30.88 -28.53
CA ILE A 85 -6.77 29.75 -29.45
C ILE A 85 -5.44 29.05 -29.18
N TYR A 86 -4.37 29.80 -28.95
CA TYR A 86 -3.07 29.23 -28.59
C TYR A 86 -3.16 28.43 -27.26
N ARG A 87 -3.75 29.03 -26.21
CA ARG A 87 -4.00 28.38 -24.94
C ARG A 87 -4.83 27.11 -25.10
N TYR A 88 -5.93 27.19 -25.85
CA TYR A 88 -6.80 26.06 -26.15
C TYR A 88 -6.04 24.95 -26.90
N ASN A 89 -5.30 25.30 -27.95
CA ASN A 89 -4.51 24.35 -28.70
C ASN A 89 -3.39 23.71 -27.86
N GLN A 90 -2.76 24.46 -26.96
CA GLN A 90 -1.79 23.92 -26.01
C GLN A 90 -2.47 22.97 -24.99
N THR A 91 -3.71 23.26 -24.62
CA THR A 91 -4.51 22.37 -23.77
C THR A 91 -4.91 21.10 -24.51
N LEU A 92 -5.39 21.23 -25.77
CA LEU A 92 -5.69 20.11 -26.63
C LEU A 92 -4.44 19.25 -26.93
N LYS A 93 -3.29 19.87 -27.26
CA LYS A 93 -2.03 19.15 -27.43
C LYS A 93 -1.64 18.38 -26.16
N ARG A 94 -1.79 18.98 -25.01
CA ARG A 94 -1.55 18.30 -23.72
C ARG A 94 -2.54 17.16 -23.45
N GLN A 95 -3.81 17.32 -23.87
CA GLN A 95 -4.82 16.26 -23.76
C GLN A 95 -4.68 15.18 -24.82
N SER A 96 -4.29 15.52 -26.04
CA SER A 96 -4.17 14.57 -27.17
C SER A 96 -2.84 13.80 -27.21
N ASN A 97 -1.77 14.33 -26.60
CA ASN A 97 -0.43 13.71 -26.63
C ASN A 97 0.00 13.15 -25.27
N THR A 98 -0.91 13.04 -24.28
CA THR A 98 -0.51 12.65 -22.94
C THR A 98 0.01 11.22 -22.87
N THR A 99 -0.60 10.29 -23.58
CA THR A 99 -0.20 8.88 -23.54
C THR A 99 1.07 8.63 -24.36
N ASP A 100 1.16 9.17 -25.57
CA ASP A 100 2.33 9.00 -26.42
C ASP A 100 3.57 9.70 -25.83
N ASP A 101 3.42 10.94 -25.35
CA ASP A 101 4.52 11.67 -24.70
C ASP A 101 4.99 10.99 -23.40
N LYS A 102 4.07 10.44 -22.62
CA LYS A 102 4.41 9.65 -21.44
C LYS A 102 5.15 8.37 -21.79
N ILE A 103 4.66 7.62 -22.79
CA ILE A 103 5.32 6.40 -23.27
C ILE A 103 6.73 6.72 -23.79
N LEU A 104 6.89 7.78 -24.60
CA LEU A 104 8.19 8.19 -25.10
C LEU A 104 9.14 8.59 -23.96
N SER A 105 8.66 9.35 -22.97
CA SER A 105 9.46 9.74 -21.81
C SER A 105 9.87 8.55 -20.94
N LEU A 106 9.06 7.50 -20.87
CA LEU A 106 9.43 6.24 -20.21
C LEU A 106 10.55 5.51 -20.97
N ILE A 107 10.44 5.44 -22.31
CA ILE A 107 11.46 4.80 -23.17
C ILE A 107 12.80 5.55 -23.06
N GLU A 108 12.77 6.87 -23.04
CA GLU A 108 13.94 7.74 -22.91
C GLU A 108 14.49 7.84 -21.49
N CYS A 109 13.87 7.18 -20.50
CA CYS A 109 14.24 7.21 -19.08
C CYS A 109 14.27 8.63 -18.47
N ASN A 110 13.49 9.57 -19.00
CA ASN A 110 13.42 10.96 -18.54
C ASN A 110 12.10 11.31 -17.83
N ASN A 111 11.24 10.32 -17.56
CA ASN A 111 10.00 10.50 -16.83
C ASN A 111 10.25 10.49 -15.33
N GLU A 112 10.43 11.68 -14.74
CA GLU A 112 10.68 11.83 -13.30
C GLU A 112 9.46 11.44 -12.43
N GLU A 113 8.25 11.56 -12.95
CA GLU A 113 7.04 11.16 -12.24
C GLU A 113 6.96 9.63 -12.10
N ALA A 114 7.24 8.90 -13.18
CA ALA A 114 7.29 7.44 -13.15
C ALA A 114 8.42 6.89 -12.26
N LYS A 115 9.57 7.56 -12.22
CA LYS A 115 10.67 7.18 -11.31
C LYS A 115 10.29 7.24 -9.83
N GLN A 116 9.31 8.06 -9.48
CA GLN A 116 8.90 8.34 -8.12
C GLN A 116 7.54 7.72 -7.75
N GLU A 117 6.89 7.01 -8.69
CA GLU A 117 5.56 6.42 -8.47
C GLU A 117 5.62 5.23 -7.50
N ASN A 118 6.63 4.39 -7.64
CA ASN A 118 6.81 3.21 -6.79
C ASN A 118 8.27 3.06 -6.36
N SER A 119 8.54 3.08 -5.06
CA SER A 119 9.88 3.01 -4.47
C SER A 119 10.64 1.69 -4.74
N ASN A 120 9.97 0.67 -5.26
CA ASN A 120 10.55 -0.65 -5.52
C ASN A 120 10.61 -1.02 -7.01
N LYS A 121 10.20 -0.11 -7.91
CA LYS A 121 10.28 -0.30 -9.37
C LYS A 121 11.33 0.62 -10.00
N ASN A 122 12.31 0.04 -10.67
CA ASN A 122 13.31 0.82 -11.40
C ASN A 122 12.90 0.98 -12.88
N PRO A 123 12.44 2.16 -13.33
CA PRO A 123 11.94 2.38 -14.70
C PRO A 123 13.01 2.34 -15.78
N THR A 124 14.29 2.22 -15.44
CA THR A 124 15.37 2.04 -16.43
C THR A 124 15.50 0.60 -16.91
N VAL A 125 14.92 -0.35 -16.18
CA VAL A 125 14.95 -1.78 -16.52
C VAL A 125 13.89 -2.10 -17.57
N ASN A 126 14.26 -2.76 -18.66
CA ASN A 126 13.39 -3.03 -19.81
C ASN A 126 12.06 -3.71 -19.45
N SER A 127 12.04 -4.68 -18.54
CA SER A 127 10.81 -5.35 -18.09
C SER A 127 9.89 -4.41 -17.32
N VAL A 128 10.45 -3.53 -16.51
CA VAL A 128 9.71 -2.49 -15.77
C VAL A 128 9.15 -1.43 -16.72
N GLN A 129 9.94 -0.96 -17.70
CA GLN A 129 9.46 -0.05 -18.73
C GLN A 129 8.24 -0.61 -19.48
N ARG A 130 8.31 -1.92 -19.84
CA ARG A 130 7.21 -2.59 -20.53
C ARG A 130 5.93 -2.61 -19.70
N ASP A 131 6.03 -2.85 -18.40
CA ASP A 131 4.90 -2.81 -17.47
C ASP A 131 4.32 -1.38 -17.37
N TYR A 132 5.16 -0.36 -17.19
CA TYR A 132 4.73 1.03 -17.20
C TYR A 132 4.06 1.47 -18.50
N MET A 133 4.60 1.05 -19.65
CA MET A 133 3.98 1.35 -20.95
C MET A 133 2.57 0.72 -21.05
N ALA A 134 2.42 -0.53 -20.65
CA ALA A 134 1.12 -1.21 -20.59
C ALA A 134 0.17 -0.49 -19.60
N GLY A 135 0.68 -0.06 -18.46
CA GLY A 135 -0.05 0.71 -17.46
C GLY A 135 -0.56 2.05 -18.00
N GLU A 136 0.27 2.83 -18.72
CA GLU A 136 -0.16 4.11 -19.31
C GLU A 136 -1.26 3.92 -20.37
N VAL A 137 -1.17 2.89 -21.20
CA VAL A 137 -2.24 2.55 -22.16
C VAL A 137 -3.52 2.16 -21.42
N SER A 138 -3.42 1.35 -20.38
CA SER A 138 -4.57 0.95 -19.56
C SER A 138 -5.19 2.15 -18.83
N LYS A 139 -4.40 3.06 -18.25
CA LYS A 139 -4.89 4.31 -17.63
C LYS A 139 -5.68 5.16 -18.63
N ASP A 140 -5.15 5.37 -19.84
CA ASP A 140 -5.83 6.14 -20.88
C ASP A 140 -7.19 5.52 -21.24
N ILE A 141 -7.23 4.21 -21.50
CA ILE A 141 -8.46 3.49 -21.81
C ILE A 141 -9.44 3.58 -20.63
N THR A 142 -8.97 3.38 -19.42
CA THR A 142 -9.78 3.43 -18.18
C THR A 142 -10.43 4.79 -18.02
N MET A 143 -9.66 5.87 -18.11
CA MET A 143 -10.15 7.23 -17.87
C MET A 143 -11.01 7.76 -19.02
N ARG A 144 -10.72 7.36 -20.25
CA ARG A 144 -11.40 7.89 -21.44
C ARG A 144 -12.65 7.10 -21.85
N LEU A 145 -12.68 5.78 -21.58
CA LEU A 145 -13.72 4.89 -22.12
C LEU A 145 -14.48 4.06 -21.07
N LEU A 146 -13.88 3.74 -19.94
CA LEU A 146 -14.42 2.74 -19.02
C LEU A 146 -15.06 3.30 -17.77
N LEU A 147 -14.65 4.47 -17.32
CA LEU A 147 -15.21 5.13 -16.14
C LEU A 147 -16.22 6.22 -16.52
N PRO A 148 -17.25 6.46 -15.70
CA PRO A 148 -18.13 7.63 -15.81
C PRO A 148 -17.34 8.95 -15.75
N ALA A 149 -17.84 9.97 -16.43
CA ALA A 149 -17.14 11.24 -16.56
C ALA A 149 -16.94 11.96 -15.22
N ASP A 150 -17.91 11.91 -14.34
CA ASP A 150 -17.89 12.49 -12.99
C ASP A 150 -16.87 11.79 -12.07
N VAL A 151 -16.76 10.46 -12.14
CA VAL A 151 -15.71 9.70 -11.45
C VAL A 151 -14.33 10.10 -11.94
N VAL A 152 -14.16 10.27 -13.26
CA VAL A 152 -12.88 10.70 -13.86
C VAL A 152 -12.53 12.12 -13.44
N GLU A 153 -13.49 13.04 -13.48
CA GLU A 153 -13.31 14.43 -13.04
C GLU A 153 -12.91 14.48 -11.56
N ALA A 154 -13.63 13.78 -10.70
CA ALA A 154 -13.34 13.70 -9.27
C ALA A 154 -11.96 13.10 -8.97
N HIS A 155 -11.54 12.08 -9.73
CA HIS A 155 -10.20 11.52 -9.62
C HIS A 155 -9.11 12.53 -10.02
N ASN A 156 -9.33 13.27 -11.11
CA ASN A 156 -8.36 14.26 -11.61
C ASN A 156 -8.25 15.48 -10.70
N GLU A 157 -9.38 15.92 -10.13
CA GLU A 157 -9.44 17.02 -9.18
C GLU A 157 -8.96 16.65 -7.77
N GLY A 158 -8.71 15.35 -7.49
CA GLY A 158 -8.24 14.87 -6.19
C GLY A 158 -9.33 14.87 -5.11
N ILE A 159 -10.59 14.84 -5.51
CA ILE A 159 -11.75 14.67 -4.63
C ILE A 159 -11.81 13.24 -4.12
N ILE A 160 -11.58 12.30 -5.04
CA ILE A 160 -11.40 10.88 -4.75
C ILE A 160 -10.13 10.37 -5.44
N HIS A 161 -9.68 9.18 -5.07
CA HIS A 161 -8.65 8.48 -5.81
C HIS A 161 -9.15 7.08 -6.21
N PHE A 162 -9.27 6.85 -7.50
CA PHE A 162 -9.52 5.54 -8.08
C PHE A 162 -8.16 4.83 -8.20
N HIS A 163 -7.86 3.90 -7.28
CA HIS A 163 -6.57 3.22 -7.23
C HIS A 163 -6.34 2.33 -8.45
N ASP A 164 -5.08 2.11 -8.81
CA ASP A 164 -4.66 1.08 -9.78
C ASP A 164 -5.46 1.12 -11.10
N SER A 165 -5.66 2.34 -11.62
CA SER A 165 -6.35 2.55 -12.90
C SER A 165 -5.58 1.98 -14.09
N ASP A 166 -4.29 1.75 -13.91
CA ASP A 166 -3.37 1.10 -14.84
C ASP A 166 -3.62 -0.41 -15.02
N TYR A 167 -4.37 -1.04 -14.12
CA TYR A 167 -4.80 -2.45 -14.21
C TYR A 167 -6.31 -2.62 -14.45
N PHE A 168 -7.09 -1.54 -14.33
CA PHE A 168 -8.56 -1.62 -14.38
C PHE A 168 -9.12 -2.05 -15.74
N ALA A 169 -8.43 -1.75 -16.85
CA ALA A 169 -8.86 -2.19 -18.17
C ALA A 169 -8.91 -3.72 -18.30
N GLN A 170 -8.12 -4.43 -17.50
CA GLN A 170 -8.12 -5.88 -17.40
C GLN A 170 -9.12 -6.36 -16.31
N HIS A 171 -9.54 -7.62 -16.40
CA HIS A 171 -10.42 -8.24 -15.41
C HIS A 171 -9.60 -8.79 -14.23
N MET A 172 -8.91 -7.92 -13.51
CA MET A 172 -8.03 -8.25 -12.39
C MET A 172 -8.59 -7.70 -11.08
N HIS A 173 -8.42 -8.46 -10.01
CA HIS A 173 -8.74 -8.01 -8.63
C HIS A 173 -7.49 -7.49 -7.93
N ASN A 174 -7.67 -6.90 -6.74
CA ASN A 174 -6.61 -6.26 -5.98
C ASN A 174 -5.77 -7.29 -5.20
N CYS A 175 -6.16 -7.62 -3.98
CA CYS A 175 -5.37 -8.42 -3.05
C CYS A 175 -6.06 -9.75 -2.72
N ASP A 176 -5.26 -10.74 -2.27
CA ASP A 176 -5.79 -12.05 -1.92
C ASP A 176 -5.09 -12.73 -0.72
N LEU A 177 -5.82 -13.68 -0.11
CA LEU A 177 -5.29 -14.68 0.80
C LEU A 177 -5.19 -16.01 0.06
N VAL A 178 -3.98 -16.37 -0.33
CA VAL A 178 -3.74 -17.59 -1.10
C VAL A 178 -4.03 -18.83 -0.26
N ASN A 179 -4.89 -19.72 -0.73
CA ASN A 179 -5.14 -21.00 -0.10
C ASN A 179 -4.03 -22.02 -0.44
N LEU A 180 -2.84 -21.71 0.06
CA LEU A 180 -1.66 -22.54 -0.19
C LEU A 180 -1.83 -23.96 0.39
N GLU A 181 -2.62 -24.11 1.45
CA GLU A 181 -2.94 -25.43 2.02
C GLU A 181 -3.65 -26.32 1.00
N ASP A 182 -4.74 -25.81 0.39
CA ASP A 182 -5.49 -26.57 -0.62
C ASP A 182 -4.60 -26.96 -1.81
N MET A 183 -3.81 -26.00 -2.30
CA MET A 183 -2.93 -26.25 -3.44
C MET A 183 -1.85 -27.28 -3.17
N LEU A 184 -1.27 -27.29 -1.97
CA LEU A 184 -0.22 -28.25 -1.58
C LEU A 184 -0.78 -29.61 -1.21
N GLN A 185 -1.94 -29.69 -0.57
CA GLN A 185 -2.53 -30.96 -0.14
C GLN A 185 -3.24 -31.70 -1.29
N ASN A 186 -3.93 -30.97 -2.16
CA ASN A 186 -4.76 -31.53 -3.23
C ASN A 186 -4.12 -31.41 -4.63
N GLY A 187 -2.94 -30.83 -4.71
CA GLY A 187 -2.28 -30.52 -5.98
C GLY A 187 -2.86 -29.28 -6.66
N THR A 188 -2.11 -28.80 -7.64
CA THR A 188 -2.46 -27.61 -8.43
C THR A 188 -1.91 -27.76 -9.86
N VAL A 189 -2.20 -26.77 -10.73
CA VAL A 189 -1.65 -26.69 -12.09
C VAL A 189 -0.95 -25.36 -12.27
N ILE A 190 0.32 -25.41 -12.68
CA ILE A 190 1.13 -24.23 -12.97
C ILE A 190 1.56 -24.28 -14.42
N SER A 191 1.20 -23.27 -15.20
CA SER A 191 1.53 -23.18 -16.64
C SER A 191 1.20 -24.48 -17.41
N GLY A 192 0.04 -25.09 -17.13
CA GLY A 192 -0.42 -26.30 -17.77
C GLY A 192 0.21 -27.59 -17.24
N THR A 193 1.09 -27.51 -16.24
CA THR A 193 1.76 -28.69 -15.65
C THR A 193 1.11 -29.04 -14.32
N LEU A 194 0.70 -30.31 -14.17
CA LEU A 194 0.18 -30.83 -12.91
C LEU A 194 1.28 -30.89 -11.86
N ILE A 195 1.04 -30.30 -10.72
CA ILE A 195 1.88 -30.32 -9.53
C ILE A 195 1.16 -31.15 -8.47
N GLU A 196 1.70 -32.30 -8.18
CA GLU A 196 1.16 -33.20 -7.15
C GLU A 196 1.56 -32.73 -5.74
N ARG A 197 0.95 -33.36 -4.72
CA ARG A 197 1.28 -33.12 -3.32
C ARG A 197 2.78 -33.32 -3.05
N PRO A 198 3.48 -32.36 -2.42
CA PRO A 198 4.90 -32.49 -2.11
C PRO A 198 5.22 -33.65 -1.18
N HIS A 199 6.38 -34.26 -1.39
CA HIS A 199 6.90 -35.39 -0.58
C HIS A 199 8.05 -34.95 0.34
N SER A 200 8.23 -33.64 0.56
CA SER A 200 9.19 -33.10 1.51
C SER A 200 8.90 -31.63 1.76
N PHE A 201 9.41 -31.08 2.87
CA PHE A 201 9.29 -29.69 3.23
C PHE A 201 10.00 -28.78 2.20
N SER A 202 11.20 -29.14 1.78
CA SER A 202 11.94 -28.34 0.78
C SER A 202 11.21 -28.29 -0.57
N THR A 203 10.56 -29.37 -0.99
CA THR A 203 9.73 -29.39 -2.21
C THR A 203 8.49 -28.50 -2.03
N ALA A 204 7.84 -28.57 -0.86
CA ALA A 204 6.70 -27.70 -0.55
C ALA A 204 7.07 -26.22 -0.60
N CYS A 205 8.22 -25.83 -0.04
CA CYS A 205 8.73 -24.46 -0.12
C CYS A 205 8.99 -24.01 -1.57
N ASN A 206 9.60 -24.87 -2.38
CA ASN A 206 9.84 -24.56 -3.81
C ASN A 206 8.52 -24.37 -4.58
N ILE A 207 7.56 -25.26 -4.40
CA ILE A 207 6.24 -25.14 -5.04
C ILE A 207 5.52 -23.88 -4.56
N ALA A 208 5.59 -23.56 -3.27
CA ALA A 208 5.03 -22.32 -2.71
C ALA A 208 5.57 -21.07 -3.42
N THR A 209 6.87 -21.00 -3.72
CA THR A 209 7.47 -19.88 -4.44
C THR A 209 6.98 -19.77 -5.88
N GLN A 210 6.76 -20.89 -6.55
CA GLN A 210 6.18 -20.91 -7.91
C GLN A 210 4.71 -20.43 -7.89
N ILE A 211 3.94 -20.86 -6.90
CA ILE A 211 2.55 -20.38 -6.69
C ILE A 211 2.56 -18.88 -6.46
N ILE A 212 3.40 -18.35 -5.57
CA ILE A 212 3.55 -16.93 -5.28
C ILE A 212 3.81 -16.14 -6.57
N ALA A 213 4.73 -16.61 -7.42
CA ALA A 213 5.08 -15.95 -8.67
C ALA A 213 3.91 -15.89 -9.67
N GLN A 214 3.18 -17.01 -9.79
CA GLN A 214 2.02 -17.11 -10.69
C GLN A 214 0.84 -16.26 -10.19
N VAL A 215 0.54 -16.30 -8.90
CA VAL A 215 -0.51 -15.46 -8.30
C VAL A 215 -0.19 -13.98 -8.47
N ALA A 216 1.04 -13.57 -8.18
CA ALA A 216 1.49 -12.17 -8.35
C ALA A 216 1.38 -11.68 -9.80
N SER A 217 1.39 -12.57 -10.78
CA SER A 217 1.23 -12.23 -12.20
C SER A 217 -0.24 -12.18 -12.65
N CYS A 218 -1.19 -12.56 -11.79
CA CYS A 218 -2.61 -12.65 -12.12
C CYS A 218 -3.50 -11.69 -11.33
N GLN A 219 -2.92 -10.88 -10.42
CA GLN A 219 -3.57 -9.85 -9.64
C GLN A 219 -2.63 -8.63 -9.53
N TYR A 220 -3.13 -7.45 -9.14
CA TYR A 220 -2.30 -6.25 -9.12
C TYR A 220 -1.90 -5.77 -7.72
N GLY A 221 -2.51 -6.30 -6.67
CA GLY A 221 -2.18 -5.95 -5.27
C GLY A 221 -1.22 -6.93 -4.61
N GLY A 222 -1.36 -7.06 -3.29
CA GLY A 222 -0.55 -7.97 -2.49
C GLY A 222 -1.24 -9.31 -2.23
N GLN A 223 -0.45 -10.33 -2.00
CA GLN A 223 -0.90 -11.65 -1.59
C GLN A 223 -0.35 -12.00 -0.22
N SER A 224 -1.07 -12.83 0.52
CA SER A 224 -0.58 -13.38 1.79
C SER A 224 -0.63 -14.89 1.81
N ILE A 225 0.38 -15.49 2.38
CA ILE A 225 0.47 -16.93 2.66
C ILE A 225 0.71 -17.16 4.15
N SER A 226 0.29 -18.33 4.67
CA SER A 226 0.61 -18.74 6.03
C SER A 226 1.71 -19.81 6.05
N LEU A 227 2.67 -19.67 6.96
CA LEU A 227 3.67 -20.74 7.22
C LEU A 227 3.03 -22.00 7.79
N THR A 228 1.86 -21.90 8.42
CA THR A 228 1.11 -23.06 8.91
C THR A 228 0.78 -24.04 7.78
N HIS A 229 0.55 -23.56 6.57
CA HIS A 229 0.28 -24.42 5.41
C HIS A 229 1.49 -25.26 4.96
N LEU A 230 2.69 -24.89 5.38
CA LEU A 230 3.94 -25.64 5.14
C LEU A 230 4.27 -26.61 6.29
N ALA A 231 3.77 -26.37 7.50
CA ALA A 231 4.10 -27.14 8.70
C ALA A 231 3.82 -28.64 8.56
N PRO A 232 2.73 -29.14 7.93
CA PRO A 232 2.49 -30.56 7.75
C PRO A 232 3.61 -31.30 6.98
N PHE A 233 4.34 -30.60 6.12
CA PHE A 233 5.42 -31.19 5.33
C PHE A 233 6.72 -31.36 6.12
N VAL A 234 6.83 -30.75 7.31
CA VAL A 234 7.94 -31.02 8.23
C VAL A 234 7.87 -32.45 8.72
N GLU A 235 6.69 -32.94 9.12
CA GLU A 235 6.50 -34.35 9.53
C GLU A 235 6.72 -35.34 8.35
N VAL A 236 6.27 -34.96 7.15
CA VAL A 236 6.57 -35.76 5.93
C VAL A 236 8.06 -35.90 5.72
N SER A 237 8.83 -34.83 5.86
CA SER A 237 10.29 -34.86 5.78
C SER A 237 10.92 -35.63 6.94
N ARG A 238 10.45 -35.48 8.17
CA ARG A 238 10.93 -36.20 9.34
C ARG A 238 10.84 -37.71 9.11
N GLN A 239 9.70 -38.21 8.66
CA GLN A 239 9.49 -39.62 8.35
C GLN A 239 10.37 -40.12 7.20
N LYS A 240 10.53 -39.29 6.15
CA LYS A 240 11.42 -39.63 5.02
C LYS A 240 12.87 -39.72 5.47
N ILE A 241 13.37 -38.76 6.21
CA ILE A 241 14.75 -38.76 6.75
C ILE A 241 14.97 -39.95 7.68
N ARG A 242 13.99 -40.26 8.55
CA ARG A 242 14.08 -41.42 9.45
C ARG A 242 14.23 -42.73 8.67
N ARG A 243 13.46 -42.93 7.61
CA ARG A 243 13.59 -44.09 6.73
C ARG A 243 14.98 -44.15 6.09
N GLN A 244 15.52 -43.06 5.62
CA GLN A 244 16.85 -42.97 5.03
C GLN A 244 17.94 -43.32 6.06
N VAL A 245 17.89 -42.73 7.26
CA VAL A 245 18.85 -43.03 8.34
C VAL A 245 18.82 -44.51 8.72
N LEU A 246 17.64 -45.12 8.85
CA LEU A 246 17.52 -46.55 9.15
C LEU A 246 18.10 -47.42 8.02
N GLN A 247 17.88 -47.07 6.77
CA GLN A 247 18.47 -47.78 5.61
C GLN A 247 20.01 -47.68 5.59
N GLU A 248 20.55 -46.49 5.89
CA GLU A 248 22.01 -46.26 5.99
C GLU A 248 22.63 -47.11 7.12
N ILE A 249 22.02 -47.11 8.32
CA ILE A 249 22.47 -47.91 9.46
C ILE A 249 22.48 -49.37 9.10
N ASN A 250 21.40 -49.90 8.51
CA ASN A 250 21.30 -51.30 8.10
C ASN A 250 22.33 -51.66 7.01
N ALA A 251 22.52 -50.78 6.03
CA ALA A 251 23.49 -51.00 4.95
C ALA A 251 24.96 -51.05 5.45
N LEU A 252 25.26 -50.32 6.50
CA LEU A 252 26.58 -50.26 7.12
C LEU A 252 26.77 -51.31 8.21
N GLY A 253 25.73 -52.11 8.55
CA GLY A 253 25.77 -53.07 9.62
C GLY A 253 26.03 -52.49 11.02
N LEU A 254 25.58 -51.21 11.24
CA LEU A 254 25.77 -50.51 12.49
C LEU A 254 24.59 -50.76 13.44
N GLU A 255 24.88 -50.75 14.75
CA GLU A 255 23.87 -50.70 15.81
C GLU A 255 23.76 -49.27 16.29
N ALA A 256 22.52 -48.73 16.37
CA ALA A 256 22.24 -47.44 16.96
C ALA A 256 20.97 -47.50 17.80
N ASN A 257 20.99 -46.81 18.96
CA ASN A 257 19.81 -46.72 19.82
C ASN A 257 18.80 -45.67 19.26
N ALA A 258 17.57 -45.75 19.73
CA ALA A 258 16.47 -44.91 19.27
C ALA A 258 16.75 -43.40 19.46
N ASP A 259 17.40 -43.01 20.57
CA ASP A 259 17.71 -41.60 20.90
C ASP A 259 18.74 -41.04 19.90
N ARG A 260 19.76 -41.80 19.58
CA ARG A 260 20.78 -41.41 18.60
C ARG A 260 20.20 -41.27 17.19
N ILE A 261 19.29 -42.18 16.82
CA ILE A 261 18.58 -42.13 15.54
C ILE A 261 17.74 -40.83 15.49
N THR A 262 17.01 -40.53 16.58
CA THR A 262 16.18 -39.33 16.68
C THR A 262 17.02 -38.05 16.59
N GLU A 263 18.16 -38.00 17.29
CA GLU A 263 19.10 -36.85 17.23
C GLU A 263 19.58 -36.59 15.79
N VAL A 264 19.99 -37.63 15.07
CA VAL A 264 20.45 -37.51 13.67
C VAL A 264 19.30 -37.09 12.75
N VAL A 265 18.09 -37.60 12.94
CA VAL A 265 16.91 -37.24 12.15
C VAL A 265 16.56 -35.79 12.36
N GLU A 266 16.46 -35.31 13.60
CA GLU A 266 16.13 -33.93 13.91
C GLU A 266 17.22 -32.93 13.45
N GLY A 267 18.49 -33.30 13.51
CA GLY A 267 19.60 -32.54 12.95
C GLY A 267 19.47 -32.34 11.44
N ARG A 268 19.24 -33.43 10.68
CA ARG A 268 19.02 -33.37 9.22
C ARG A 268 17.73 -32.61 8.87
N LEU A 269 16.68 -32.74 9.68
CA LEU A 269 15.42 -32.02 9.49
C LEU A 269 15.60 -30.52 9.64
N ARG A 270 16.35 -30.06 10.66
CA ARG A 270 16.68 -28.63 10.83
C ARG A 270 17.45 -28.08 9.63
N ASP A 271 18.37 -28.83 9.07
CA ASP A 271 19.08 -28.46 7.84
C ASP A 271 18.13 -28.35 6.63
N GLU A 272 17.15 -29.25 6.53
CA GLU A 272 16.13 -29.14 5.46
C GLU A 272 15.22 -27.93 5.65
N ILE A 273 14.77 -27.66 6.85
CA ILE A 273 13.95 -26.47 7.16
C ILE A 273 14.73 -25.19 6.81
N ARG A 274 15.99 -25.10 7.19
CA ARG A 274 16.86 -23.97 6.86
C ARG A 274 16.95 -23.72 5.35
N ARG A 275 17.16 -24.79 4.56
CA ARG A 275 17.21 -24.68 3.08
C ARG A 275 15.86 -24.32 2.48
N GLY A 276 14.75 -24.84 2.99
CA GLY A 276 13.41 -24.53 2.53
C GLY A 276 13.03 -23.09 2.79
N VAL A 277 13.29 -22.56 3.98
CA VAL A 277 13.07 -21.15 4.34
C VAL A 277 13.97 -20.23 3.49
N GLN A 278 15.24 -20.61 3.29
CA GLN A 278 16.16 -19.88 2.42
C GLN A 278 15.64 -19.82 0.97
N THR A 279 15.06 -20.91 0.47
CA THR A 279 14.45 -20.96 -0.86
C THR A 279 13.33 -19.90 -0.97
N ILE A 280 12.43 -19.83 0.00
CA ILE A 280 11.35 -18.83 0.01
C ILE A 280 11.94 -17.42 0.02
N GLN A 281 12.87 -17.13 0.94
CA GLN A 281 13.44 -15.79 1.08
C GLN A 281 14.13 -15.32 -0.21
N TYR A 282 15.02 -16.14 -0.78
CA TYR A 282 15.78 -15.74 -1.97
C TYR A 282 14.93 -15.75 -3.24
N GLN A 283 14.03 -16.71 -3.41
CA GLN A 283 13.15 -16.72 -4.57
C GLN A 283 12.24 -15.48 -4.61
N VAL A 284 11.67 -15.07 -3.47
CA VAL A 284 10.81 -13.88 -3.42
C VAL A 284 11.56 -12.61 -3.82
N VAL A 285 12.81 -12.43 -3.38
CA VAL A 285 13.57 -11.20 -3.72
C VAL A 285 14.21 -11.23 -5.10
N THR A 286 14.44 -12.41 -5.69
CA THR A 286 15.10 -12.55 -6.99
C THR A 286 14.12 -12.75 -8.15
N LEU A 287 12.85 -13.03 -7.87
CA LEU A 287 11.81 -13.14 -8.88
C LEU A 287 11.36 -11.75 -9.33
N MET A 288 11.28 -11.56 -10.64
CA MET A 288 10.60 -10.42 -11.25
C MET A 288 9.30 -10.93 -11.88
N THR A 289 8.17 -10.43 -11.39
CA THR A 289 6.85 -10.74 -11.93
C THR A 289 6.54 -9.92 -13.18
N THR A 290 5.42 -10.20 -13.82
CA THR A 290 4.93 -9.40 -14.96
C THR A 290 4.65 -7.95 -14.58
N ASN A 291 4.50 -7.64 -13.28
CA ASN A 291 4.28 -6.28 -12.76
C ASN A 291 5.60 -5.50 -12.55
N GLY A 292 6.71 -5.97 -13.08
CA GLY A 292 8.00 -5.28 -13.06
C GLY A 292 8.67 -5.14 -11.69
N GLN A 293 8.27 -5.95 -10.71
CA GLN A 293 8.84 -5.97 -9.35
C GLN A 293 8.85 -7.37 -8.76
N ALA A 294 9.53 -7.53 -7.62
CA ALA A 294 9.41 -8.74 -6.81
C ALA A 294 7.95 -8.98 -6.38
N PRO A 295 7.54 -10.24 -6.18
CA PRO A 295 6.19 -10.53 -5.70
C PRO A 295 5.86 -9.76 -4.41
N PHE A 296 4.76 -9.02 -4.41
CA PHE A 296 4.26 -8.34 -3.22
C PHE A 296 3.59 -9.39 -2.32
N VAL A 297 4.39 -10.04 -1.48
CA VAL A 297 3.94 -11.14 -0.63
C VAL A 297 4.16 -10.87 0.85
N THR A 298 3.14 -11.21 1.64
CA THR A 298 3.15 -11.21 3.10
C THR A 298 3.16 -12.65 3.60
N VAL A 299 4.04 -12.93 4.56
CA VAL A 299 4.16 -14.23 5.22
C VAL A 299 3.62 -14.13 6.63
N PHE A 300 2.62 -14.91 6.95
CA PHE A 300 1.93 -14.94 8.22
C PHE A 300 2.50 -16.03 9.13
N MET A 301 2.82 -15.67 10.36
CA MET A 301 3.43 -16.50 11.39
C MET A 301 2.51 -16.54 12.61
N TYR A 302 1.65 -17.55 12.69
CA TYR A 302 0.61 -17.69 13.71
C TYR A 302 0.60 -19.09 14.30
N LEU A 303 1.11 -19.27 15.52
CA LEU A 303 1.27 -20.58 16.15
C LEU A 303 -0.07 -21.28 16.44
N ASN A 304 -1.08 -20.53 16.94
CA ASN A 304 -2.40 -21.10 17.24
C ASN A 304 -3.24 -21.44 16.00
N GLU A 305 -2.75 -21.16 14.78
CA GLU A 305 -3.33 -21.67 13.55
C GLU A 305 -3.02 -23.15 13.33
N ALA A 306 -2.01 -23.71 14.00
CA ALA A 306 -1.67 -25.12 13.95
C ALA A 306 -2.78 -26.00 14.55
N ARG A 307 -3.00 -27.18 13.92
CA ARG A 307 -4.10 -28.10 14.28
C ARG A 307 -3.78 -29.00 15.45
N SER A 308 -2.51 -29.11 15.84
CA SER A 308 -2.05 -29.95 16.94
C SER A 308 -0.78 -29.38 17.57
N GLU A 309 -0.50 -29.79 18.80
CA GLU A 309 0.73 -29.41 19.49
C GLU A 309 2.01 -29.88 18.74
N ALA A 310 1.94 -30.98 18.04
CA ALA A 310 3.05 -31.45 17.20
C ALA A 310 3.28 -30.52 16.01
N GLU A 311 2.23 -30.16 15.31
CA GLU A 311 2.28 -29.20 14.20
C GLU A 311 2.72 -27.82 14.67
N LYS A 312 2.26 -27.38 15.86
CA LYS A 312 2.66 -26.11 16.46
C LYS A 312 4.17 -26.07 16.76
N ARG A 313 4.76 -27.17 17.27
CA ARG A 313 6.21 -27.27 17.44
C ARG A 313 6.98 -27.24 16.13
N ASP A 314 6.47 -27.92 15.11
CA ASP A 314 7.08 -27.91 13.77
C ASP A 314 6.97 -26.51 13.12
N LEU A 315 5.83 -25.85 13.27
CA LEU A 315 5.62 -24.46 12.83
C LEU A 315 6.58 -23.49 13.56
N ALA A 316 6.78 -23.69 14.87
CA ALA A 316 7.73 -22.88 15.64
C ALA A 316 9.17 -22.99 15.09
N MET A 317 9.58 -24.17 14.62
CA MET A 317 10.90 -24.35 13.96
C MET A 317 11.00 -23.56 12.64
N ILE A 318 9.92 -23.50 11.86
CA ILE A 318 9.88 -22.74 10.61
C ILE A 318 9.93 -21.24 10.92
N ILE A 319 9.18 -20.77 11.91
CA ILE A 319 9.16 -19.36 12.34
C ILE A 319 10.54 -18.93 12.87
N GLU A 320 11.15 -19.76 13.72
CA GLU A 320 12.50 -19.54 14.25
C GLU A 320 13.51 -19.31 13.12
N GLU A 321 13.53 -20.20 12.14
CA GLU A 321 14.44 -20.12 11.00
C GLU A 321 14.13 -18.90 10.10
N THR A 322 12.84 -18.59 9.91
CA THR A 322 12.40 -17.41 9.14
C THR A 322 12.91 -16.12 9.77
N LEU A 323 12.76 -15.98 11.08
CA LEU A 323 13.23 -14.82 11.83
C LEU A 323 14.76 -14.74 11.85
N ALA A 324 15.46 -15.87 11.98
CA ALA A 324 16.92 -15.93 11.96
C ALA A 324 17.50 -15.43 10.63
N GLN A 325 16.97 -15.96 9.50
CA GLN A 325 17.41 -15.55 8.17
C GLN A 325 17.03 -14.10 7.85
N ARG A 326 15.85 -13.66 8.29
CA ARG A 326 15.47 -12.26 8.11
C ARG A 326 16.35 -11.30 8.92
N TYR A 327 16.75 -11.68 10.11
CA TYR A 327 17.70 -10.92 10.92
C TYR A 327 19.04 -10.75 10.21
N GLU A 328 19.56 -11.78 9.53
CA GLU A 328 20.74 -11.63 8.67
C GLU A 328 20.46 -10.67 7.51
N GLY A 329 19.33 -10.81 6.83
CA GLY A 329 18.99 -10.07 5.62
C GLY A 329 19.36 -10.81 4.33
N VAL A 330 19.62 -10.06 3.27
CA VAL A 330 20.14 -10.56 1.99
C VAL A 330 21.35 -9.77 1.57
N LYS A 331 22.26 -10.40 0.82
CA LYS A 331 23.42 -9.68 0.26
C LYS A 331 23.03 -8.96 -1.02
N ASN A 332 23.40 -7.69 -1.12
CA ASN A 332 23.34 -6.95 -2.37
C ASN A 332 24.49 -7.37 -3.31
N GLU A 333 24.61 -6.73 -4.46
CA GLU A 333 25.66 -6.97 -5.47
C GLU A 333 27.07 -6.75 -4.96
N GLU A 334 27.25 -5.84 -3.99
CA GLU A 334 28.52 -5.54 -3.33
C GLU A 334 28.85 -6.50 -2.18
N GLY A 335 27.98 -7.50 -1.93
CA GLY A 335 28.14 -8.49 -0.86
C GLY A 335 27.79 -7.99 0.54
N VAL A 336 27.15 -6.83 0.66
CA VAL A 336 26.71 -6.25 1.93
C VAL A 336 25.34 -6.77 2.31
N TRP A 337 25.16 -7.12 3.58
CA TRP A 337 23.87 -7.55 4.12
C TRP A 337 22.91 -6.37 4.28
N ILE A 338 21.85 -6.35 3.51
CA ILE A 338 20.82 -5.30 3.51
C ILE A 338 19.44 -5.86 3.92
N THR A 339 18.52 -4.94 4.23
CA THR A 339 17.11 -5.27 4.51
C THR A 339 16.34 -5.39 3.19
N PRO A 340 15.81 -6.59 2.82
CA PRO A 340 14.99 -6.73 1.64
C PRO A 340 13.57 -6.18 1.88
N ALA A 341 12.95 -5.62 0.84
CA ALA A 341 11.57 -5.11 0.92
C ALA A 341 10.56 -6.25 1.16
N PHE A 342 10.77 -7.41 0.53
CA PHE A 342 9.90 -8.59 0.61
C PHE A 342 10.65 -9.86 0.99
N PRO A 343 9.94 -10.89 1.50
CA PRO A 343 8.54 -10.90 1.92
C PRO A 343 8.31 -9.99 3.14
N LYS A 344 7.15 -9.36 3.23
CA LYS A 344 6.69 -8.76 4.48
C LYS A 344 6.42 -9.89 5.48
N LEU A 345 6.79 -9.71 6.74
CA LEU A 345 6.56 -10.69 7.80
C LEU A 345 5.56 -10.15 8.81
N ILE A 346 4.57 -10.95 9.17
CA ILE A 346 3.62 -10.65 10.25
C ILE A 346 3.73 -11.76 11.30
N TYR A 347 3.98 -11.34 12.54
CA TYR A 347 4.09 -12.21 13.70
C TYR A 347 2.90 -11.98 14.64
N VAL A 348 2.13 -13.04 14.89
CA VAL A 348 0.97 -12.96 15.80
C VAL A 348 1.46 -13.09 17.24
N LEU A 349 1.03 -12.14 18.06
CA LEU A 349 1.23 -12.15 19.51
C LEU A 349 0.12 -12.93 20.17
N GLU A 350 0.51 -13.97 20.88
CA GLU A 350 -0.35 -14.94 21.55
C GLU A 350 0.07 -15.04 23.04
N GLU A 351 -0.81 -15.52 23.89
CA GLU A 351 -0.53 -15.62 25.32
C GLU A 351 0.75 -16.43 25.60
N ASP A 352 0.98 -17.52 24.87
CA ASP A 352 2.10 -18.42 25.07
C ASP A 352 3.40 -18.00 24.37
N ASN A 353 3.41 -16.85 23.70
CA ASN A 353 4.62 -16.28 23.11
C ASN A 353 4.96 -14.86 23.58
N VAL A 354 3.99 -14.10 24.13
CA VAL A 354 4.20 -12.71 24.56
C VAL A 354 4.57 -12.57 26.02
N THR A 355 4.19 -13.55 26.84
CA THR A 355 4.44 -13.55 28.29
C THR A 355 5.83 -14.09 28.59
N GLU A 356 6.61 -13.38 29.40
CA GLU A 356 7.92 -13.84 29.85
C GLU A 356 7.80 -15.19 30.59
N GLY A 357 8.64 -16.14 30.16
CA GLY A 357 8.61 -17.51 30.68
C GLY A 357 7.63 -18.45 30.00
N SER A 358 6.80 -17.97 29.06
CA SER A 358 5.95 -18.83 28.25
C SER A 358 6.76 -19.69 27.25
N PRO A 359 6.19 -20.80 26.75
CA PRO A 359 6.94 -21.79 25.95
C PRO A 359 7.59 -21.20 24.69
N TYR A 360 6.94 -20.23 24.06
CA TYR A 360 7.38 -19.66 22.78
C TYR A 360 7.85 -18.22 22.90
N PHE A 361 8.07 -17.69 24.10
CA PHE A 361 8.58 -16.32 24.30
C PHE A 361 9.94 -16.09 23.64
N TYR A 362 10.74 -17.14 23.44
CA TYR A 362 12.02 -17.04 22.75
C TYR A 362 11.84 -16.56 21.29
N LEU A 363 10.74 -16.93 20.61
CA LEU A 363 10.41 -16.44 19.26
C LEU A 363 10.14 -14.94 19.28
N THR A 364 9.43 -14.44 20.27
CA THR A 364 9.16 -12.98 20.44
C THR A 364 10.46 -12.22 20.70
N LYS A 365 11.42 -12.80 21.45
CA LYS A 365 12.76 -12.19 21.58
C LYS A 365 13.52 -12.16 20.25
N MET A 366 13.40 -13.18 19.43
CA MET A 366 13.98 -13.21 18.08
C MET A 366 13.29 -12.20 17.16
N ALA A 367 11.97 -12.10 17.21
CA ALA A 367 11.19 -11.12 16.47
C ALA A 367 11.60 -9.70 16.86
N ALA A 368 11.75 -9.40 18.15
CA ALA A 368 12.21 -8.09 18.64
C ALA A 368 13.61 -7.74 18.12
N LYS A 369 14.56 -8.69 18.10
CA LYS A 369 15.90 -8.49 17.50
C LYS A 369 15.80 -8.19 16.00
N CYS A 370 14.97 -8.96 15.30
CA CYS A 370 14.75 -8.78 13.87
C CYS A 370 14.14 -7.39 13.57
N THR A 371 13.13 -6.98 14.32
CA THR A 371 12.49 -5.66 14.19
C THR A 371 13.49 -4.54 14.45
N ALA A 372 14.28 -4.63 15.50
CA ALA A 372 15.27 -3.60 15.86
C ALA A 372 16.31 -3.38 14.76
N LYS A 373 16.64 -4.40 13.96
CA LYS A 373 17.66 -4.34 12.90
C LYS A 373 17.04 -4.20 11.48
N ARG A 374 15.90 -4.84 11.22
CA ARG A 374 15.34 -5.03 9.88
C ARG A 374 13.92 -4.50 9.70
N MET A 375 13.35 -3.80 10.67
CA MET A 375 11.99 -3.24 10.66
C MET A 375 10.85 -4.27 10.54
N VAL A 376 11.14 -5.54 10.55
CA VAL A 376 10.17 -6.64 10.49
C VAL A 376 10.49 -7.68 11.57
N PRO A 377 9.48 -8.45 12.02
CA PRO A 377 8.09 -8.52 11.59
C PRO A 377 7.23 -7.37 12.10
N ASP A 378 6.04 -7.22 11.49
CA ASP A 378 4.91 -6.49 12.08
C ASP A 378 4.18 -7.39 13.07
N TYR A 379 3.36 -6.79 13.93
CA TYR A 379 2.71 -7.49 15.03
C TYR A 379 1.19 -7.38 14.96
N ILE A 380 0.51 -8.54 14.99
CA ILE A 380 -0.94 -8.64 15.20
C ILE A 380 -1.18 -9.21 16.58
N SER A 381 -2.05 -8.57 17.36
CA SER A 381 -2.53 -9.10 18.64
C SER A 381 -3.67 -10.07 18.41
N GLU A 382 -3.49 -11.35 18.70
CA GLU A 382 -4.57 -12.34 18.68
C GLU A 382 -5.73 -11.90 19.58
N LYS A 383 -5.42 -11.47 20.80
CA LYS A 383 -6.41 -10.99 21.79
C LYS A 383 -7.27 -9.86 21.23
N LYS A 384 -6.65 -8.81 20.72
CA LYS A 384 -7.38 -7.64 20.19
C LYS A 384 -8.09 -7.95 18.86
N MET A 385 -7.50 -8.76 18.04
CA MET A 385 -8.14 -9.15 16.79
C MET A 385 -9.41 -9.97 17.05
N ARG A 386 -9.38 -10.91 18.00
CA ARG A 386 -10.55 -11.68 18.43
C ARG A 386 -11.63 -10.82 19.08
N GLU A 387 -11.28 -9.71 19.73
CA GLU A 387 -12.24 -8.73 20.25
C GLU A 387 -12.94 -7.95 19.12
N LEU A 388 -12.26 -7.70 17.99
CA LEU A 388 -12.75 -6.84 16.92
C LEU A 388 -13.36 -7.60 15.74
N LYS A 389 -12.90 -8.81 15.45
CA LYS A 389 -13.31 -9.62 14.29
C LYS A 389 -14.27 -10.74 14.73
N LEU A 390 -15.50 -10.35 15.00
CA LEU A 390 -16.56 -11.28 15.40
C LEU A 390 -17.30 -11.83 14.19
N SER A 391 -17.46 -13.13 14.12
CA SER A 391 -18.36 -13.81 13.22
C SER A 391 -19.79 -13.81 13.78
N LYS A 392 -20.78 -14.18 12.96
CA LYS A 392 -22.19 -14.17 13.40
C LYS A 392 -22.41 -15.08 14.61
N GLY A 393 -22.99 -14.53 15.64
CA GLY A 393 -23.37 -15.28 16.86
C GLY A 393 -22.26 -15.44 17.88
N GLU A 394 -21.07 -14.92 17.60
CA GLU A 394 -19.97 -14.88 18.57
C GLU A 394 -20.11 -13.71 19.53
N THR A 395 -19.54 -13.88 20.71
CA THR A 395 -19.45 -12.85 21.75
C THR A 395 -18.10 -12.16 21.69
N GLU A 396 -18.01 -10.99 22.31
CA GLU A 396 -16.76 -10.23 22.44
C GLU A 396 -15.63 -11.12 23.00
N GLY A 397 -14.46 -11.08 22.32
CA GLY A 397 -13.29 -11.89 22.68
C GLY A 397 -13.21 -13.26 22.01
N ASN A 398 -14.27 -13.73 21.36
CA ASN A 398 -14.34 -15.04 20.67
C ASN A 398 -14.33 -14.93 19.12
N GLY A 399 -13.96 -13.79 18.58
CA GLY A 399 -13.82 -13.62 17.12
C GLY A 399 -12.60 -14.32 16.54
N ASP A 400 -12.45 -14.22 15.25
CA ASP A 400 -11.39 -14.87 14.50
C ASP A 400 -10.07 -14.05 14.50
N CYS A 401 -8.93 -14.77 14.44
CA CYS A 401 -7.63 -14.20 14.12
C CYS A 401 -7.12 -14.76 12.80
N TYR A 402 -6.84 -13.89 11.86
CA TYR A 402 -6.41 -14.20 10.50
C TYR A 402 -5.53 -13.08 9.92
N THR A 403 -4.81 -13.35 8.83
CA THR A 403 -3.91 -12.38 8.23
C THR A 403 -4.64 -11.34 7.38
N CYS A 404 -4.02 -10.17 7.19
CA CYS A 404 -4.37 -9.26 6.13
C CYS A 404 -3.88 -9.73 4.76
N MET A 405 -4.49 -9.21 3.70
CA MET A 405 -4.01 -9.35 2.33
C MET A 405 -2.97 -8.25 2.05
N GLY A 406 -1.78 -8.64 1.62
CA GLY A 406 -0.70 -7.69 1.34
C GLY A 406 -0.32 -6.86 2.58
N CYS A 407 -0.51 -5.53 2.53
CA CYS A 407 -0.06 -4.65 3.61
C CYS A 407 -0.95 -4.68 4.85
N ARG A 408 -2.25 -4.40 4.70
CA ARG A 408 -3.19 -4.21 5.81
C ARG A 408 -4.66 -4.37 5.43
N SER A 409 -4.99 -4.86 4.23
CA SER A 409 -6.37 -5.08 3.82
C SER A 409 -6.91 -6.34 4.47
N PHE A 410 -7.93 -6.21 5.32
CA PHE A 410 -8.58 -7.34 5.96
C PHE A 410 -9.89 -7.69 5.28
N LEU A 411 -10.13 -8.97 5.12
CA LEU A 411 -11.46 -9.49 4.79
C LEU A 411 -12.43 -9.20 5.93
N THR A 412 -13.71 -9.05 5.59
CA THR A 412 -14.77 -9.14 6.59
C THR A 412 -14.79 -10.54 7.19
N PRO A 413 -15.21 -10.72 8.46
CA PRO A 413 -15.43 -12.04 9.03
C PRO A 413 -16.32 -12.90 8.13
N ASP A 414 -16.09 -14.21 8.16
CA ASP A 414 -16.89 -15.16 7.39
C ASP A 414 -18.34 -15.09 7.84
N ARG A 415 -19.26 -14.87 6.89
CA ARG A 415 -20.71 -14.76 7.15
C ARG A 415 -21.46 -16.05 6.86
N SER A 416 -20.77 -17.19 6.75
CA SER A 416 -21.43 -18.47 6.46
C SER A 416 -22.57 -18.76 7.44
N GLY A 417 -23.73 -19.18 6.92
CA GLY A 417 -24.94 -19.40 7.69
C GLY A 417 -25.86 -18.17 7.82
N ASN A 418 -25.57 -17.04 7.16
CA ASN A 418 -26.38 -15.83 7.17
C ASN A 418 -27.50 -15.76 6.11
N GLY A 419 -27.61 -16.75 5.25
CA GLY A 419 -28.50 -16.70 4.08
C GLY A 419 -28.00 -15.82 2.91
N TYR A 420 -26.82 -15.18 3.09
CA TYR A 420 -26.14 -14.37 2.08
C TYR A 420 -24.78 -14.94 1.68
N ASP A 421 -24.48 -16.18 2.05
CA ASP A 421 -23.15 -16.70 2.07
C ASP A 421 -22.79 -17.50 0.83
N ASN A 422 -22.23 -16.83 -0.14
CA ASN A 422 -21.50 -17.49 -1.22
C ASN A 422 -20.25 -18.22 -0.71
N VAL A 423 -19.75 -17.88 0.48
CA VAL A 423 -18.66 -18.59 1.17
C VAL A 423 -19.05 -20.05 1.41
N ALA A 424 -20.27 -20.33 1.90
CA ALA A 424 -20.77 -21.70 2.09
C ALA A 424 -20.92 -22.50 0.80
N ASN A 425 -21.00 -21.83 -0.35
CA ASN A 425 -21.09 -22.46 -1.67
C ASN A 425 -19.71 -22.64 -2.35
N ALA A 426 -18.62 -22.23 -1.70
CA ALA A 426 -17.29 -22.42 -2.23
C ALA A 426 -16.90 -23.90 -2.26
N GLY A 427 -16.23 -24.35 -3.33
CA GLY A 427 -15.84 -25.77 -3.50
C GLY A 427 -14.88 -26.32 -2.44
N ASN A 428 -14.23 -25.43 -1.67
CA ASN A 428 -13.32 -25.77 -0.57
C ASN A 428 -13.82 -25.30 0.80
N TYR A 429 -15.14 -25.03 0.93
CA TYR A 429 -15.75 -24.70 2.21
C TYR A 429 -15.88 -25.94 3.11
N GLU A 430 -15.50 -25.78 4.37
CA GLU A 430 -15.69 -26.78 5.42
C GLU A 430 -16.70 -26.26 6.44
N PRO A 431 -17.89 -26.91 6.60
CA PRO A 431 -18.89 -26.47 7.57
C PRO A 431 -18.33 -26.37 9.00
N GLY A 432 -18.62 -25.29 9.68
CA GLY A 432 -18.20 -25.03 11.06
C GLY A 432 -16.77 -24.45 11.20
N LYS A 433 -16.07 -24.22 10.10
CA LYS A 433 -14.78 -23.51 10.09
C LYS A 433 -14.92 -22.21 9.29
N PRO A 434 -14.56 -21.05 9.87
CA PRO A 434 -14.49 -19.80 9.13
C PRO A 434 -13.50 -19.93 7.97
N LYS A 435 -13.88 -19.40 6.80
CA LYS A 435 -13.04 -19.42 5.62
C LYS A 435 -12.43 -18.03 5.36
N TYR A 436 -11.12 -17.93 5.42
CA TYR A 436 -10.36 -16.72 5.08
C TYR A 436 -9.45 -16.95 3.88
N TYR A 437 -8.65 -18.01 3.89
CA TYR A 437 -7.80 -18.36 2.75
C TYR A 437 -8.64 -18.78 1.54
N GLY A 438 -8.25 -18.25 0.39
CA GLY A 438 -9.02 -18.40 -0.85
C GLY A 438 -10.07 -17.31 -1.04
N ARG A 439 -10.07 -16.25 -0.23
CA ARG A 439 -10.90 -15.05 -0.39
C ARG A 439 -10.04 -13.87 -0.84
N PHE A 440 -10.66 -12.81 -1.35
CA PHE A 440 -9.94 -11.71 -2.01
C PHE A 440 -10.65 -10.36 -1.86
N ASN A 441 -9.93 -9.29 -2.23
CA ASN A 441 -10.45 -7.91 -2.32
C ASN A 441 -10.60 -7.51 -3.79
N GLN A 442 -11.76 -6.96 -4.16
CA GLN A 442 -12.08 -6.57 -5.53
C GLN A 442 -11.38 -5.28 -5.97
N GLY A 443 -11.12 -4.37 -5.05
CA GLY A 443 -10.46 -3.09 -5.32
C GLY A 443 -10.77 -2.01 -4.29
N VAL A 444 -10.16 -0.84 -4.49
CA VAL A 444 -10.18 0.29 -3.55
C VAL A 444 -10.50 1.59 -4.28
N VAL A 445 -11.27 2.46 -3.62
CA VAL A 445 -11.41 3.88 -3.95
C VAL A 445 -11.24 4.67 -2.65
N THR A 446 -10.45 5.75 -2.67
CA THR A 446 -10.16 6.55 -1.47
C THR A 446 -10.78 7.93 -1.57
N ILE A 447 -11.51 8.33 -0.52
CA ILE A 447 -12.03 9.70 -0.37
C ILE A 447 -10.98 10.63 0.24
N ASN A 448 -10.92 11.88 -0.24
CA ASN A 448 -10.11 12.95 0.32
C ASN A 448 -10.94 13.75 1.34
N LEU A 449 -10.78 13.46 2.62
CA LEU A 449 -11.52 14.14 3.69
C LEU A 449 -11.16 15.63 3.80
N VAL A 450 -9.94 16.00 3.42
CA VAL A 450 -9.51 17.42 3.44
C VAL A 450 -10.25 18.21 2.38
N ASP A 451 -10.51 17.62 1.20
CA ASP A 451 -11.32 18.26 0.16
C ASP A 451 -12.75 18.51 0.63
N VAL A 452 -13.37 17.54 1.31
CA VAL A 452 -14.71 17.72 1.92
C VAL A 452 -14.71 18.89 2.88
N ALA A 453 -13.75 18.95 3.80
CA ALA A 453 -13.63 20.00 4.80
C ALA A 453 -13.42 21.39 4.16
N CYS A 454 -12.45 21.52 3.25
CA CYS A 454 -12.17 22.79 2.57
C CYS A 454 -13.35 23.26 1.70
N SER A 455 -14.06 22.35 1.04
CA SER A 455 -15.23 22.65 0.22
C SER A 455 -16.41 23.17 1.06
N SER A 456 -16.53 22.72 2.31
CA SER A 456 -17.58 23.20 3.24
C SER A 456 -17.35 24.63 3.74
N GLN A 457 -16.11 25.15 3.61
CA GLN A 457 -15.70 26.45 4.14
C GLN A 457 -15.92 26.60 5.66
N GLY A 458 -15.81 25.48 6.40
CA GLY A 458 -16.01 25.43 7.85
C GLY A 458 -17.46 25.42 8.31
N ASP A 459 -18.42 25.34 7.39
CA ASP A 459 -19.84 25.15 7.71
C ASP A 459 -20.12 23.66 7.95
N GLU A 460 -20.49 23.29 9.17
CA GLU A 460 -20.71 21.91 9.58
C GLU A 460 -21.86 21.25 8.80
N LYS A 461 -22.96 21.98 8.56
CA LYS A 461 -24.09 21.42 7.79
C LYS A 461 -23.68 21.12 6.35
N LYS A 462 -22.96 22.05 5.70
CA LYS A 462 -22.43 21.82 4.35
C LYS A 462 -21.40 20.71 4.32
N PHE A 463 -20.62 20.55 5.38
CA PHE A 463 -19.66 19.45 5.49
C PHE A 463 -20.37 18.10 5.31
N TRP A 464 -21.43 17.83 6.07
CA TRP A 464 -22.17 16.56 5.99
C TRP A 464 -22.88 16.38 4.64
N GLU A 465 -23.46 17.44 4.07
CA GLU A 465 -24.07 17.40 2.74
C GLU A 465 -23.06 17.05 1.64
N ILE A 466 -21.90 17.68 1.62
CA ILE A 466 -20.81 17.42 0.68
C ILE A 466 -20.20 16.03 0.94
N PHE A 467 -20.08 15.65 2.20
CA PHE A 467 -19.53 14.34 2.57
C PHE A 467 -20.39 13.19 2.02
N ASP A 468 -21.71 13.28 2.19
CA ASP A 468 -22.64 12.30 1.61
C ASP A 468 -22.54 12.26 0.07
N GLU A 469 -22.50 13.42 -0.60
CA GLU A 469 -22.30 13.48 -2.04
C GLU A 469 -21.00 12.79 -2.48
N ARG A 470 -19.88 13.02 -1.78
CA ARG A 470 -18.59 12.38 -2.10
C ARG A 470 -18.58 10.88 -1.80
N LEU A 471 -19.29 10.44 -0.77
CA LEU A 471 -19.44 9.01 -0.46
C LEU A 471 -20.23 8.28 -1.54
N GLU A 472 -21.33 8.87 -2.05
CA GLU A 472 -22.08 8.28 -3.18
C GLU A 472 -21.23 8.20 -4.45
N LEU A 473 -20.38 9.21 -4.71
CA LEU A 473 -19.42 9.17 -5.82
C LEU A 473 -18.37 8.05 -5.62
N CYS A 474 -17.90 7.83 -4.40
CA CYS A 474 -17.03 6.69 -4.08
C CYS A 474 -17.75 5.36 -4.28
N HIS A 475 -19.02 5.27 -3.90
CA HIS A 475 -19.84 4.09 -4.12
C HIS A 475 -19.97 3.77 -5.61
N GLU A 476 -20.29 4.76 -6.45
CA GLU A 476 -20.35 4.59 -7.90
C GLU A 476 -19.01 4.09 -8.47
N ALA A 477 -17.90 4.70 -8.06
CA ALA A 477 -16.58 4.29 -8.46
C ALA A 477 -16.22 2.85 -8.02
N LEU A 478 -16.62 2.45 -6.82
CA LEU A 478 -16.47 1.08 -6.32
C LEU A 478 -17.34 0.09 -7.11
N MET A 479 -18.56 0.49 -7.45
CA MET A 479 -19.43 -0.32 -8.31
C MET A 479 -18.88 -0.50 -9.72
N CYS A 480 -18.12 0.46 -10.27
CA CYS A 480 -17.39 0.29 -11.52
C CYS A 480 -16.38 -0.88 -11.41
N ARG A 481 -15.65 -0.97 -10.29
CA ARG A 481 -14.72 -2.09 -10.03
C ARG A 481 -15.45 -3.43 -9.94
N HIS A 482 -16.49 -3.49 -9.15
CA HIS A 482 -17.32 -4.69 -9.02
C HIS A 482 -17.88 -5.14 -10.37
N ASN A 483 -18.46 -4.23 -11.13
CA ASN A 483 -19.06 -4.52 -12.45
C ASN A 483 -17.99 -4.94 -13.47
N ARG A 484 -16.74 -4.45 -13.34
CA ARG A 484 -15.63 -4.87 -14.22
C ARG A 484 -15.27 -6.34 -14.03
N LEU A 485 -15.41 -6.88 -12.82
CA LEU A 485 -15.13 -8.29 -12.53
C LEU A 485 -16.28 -9.23 -12.92
N LYS A 486 -17.53 -8.74 -12.98
CA LYS A 486 -18.68 -9.56 -13.37
C LYS A 486 -18.51 -10.13 -14.76
N GLY A 487 -18.88 -11.40 -14.93
CA GLY A 487 -18.76 -12.13 -16.17
C GLY A 487 -17.33 -12.59 -16.52
N THR A 488 -16.36 -12.31 -15.67
CA THR A 488 -14.98 -12.84 -15.84
C THR A 488 -15.04 -14.36 -15.79
N LEU A 489 -14.52 -15.01 -16.82
CA LEU A 489 -14.43 -16.47 -16.85
C LEU A 489 -13.23 -16.97 -16.04
N SER A 490 -13.39 -18.13 -15.42
CA SER A 490 -12.31 -18.78 -14.66
C SER A 490 -11.03 -18.98 -15.47
N ASP A 491 -11.11 -18.96 -16.79
CA ASP A 491 -9.99 -19.06 -17.74
C ASP A 491 -9.10 -17.80 -17.75
N ALA A 492 -9.56 -16.66 -17.25
CA ALA A 492 -8.78 -15.41 -17.22
C ALA A 492 -7.54 -15.53 -16.33
N ALA A 493 -7.63 -16.29 -15.24
CA ALA A 493 -6.55 -16.57 -14.31
C ALA A 493 -6.71 -17.98 -13.69
N PRO A 494 -6.37 -19.04 -14.43
CA PRO A 494 -6.64 -20.41 -13.98
C PRO A 494 -6.05 -20.76 -12.62
N ILE A 495 -4.84 -20.27 -12.30
CA ILE A 495 -4.20 -20.49 -10.99
C ILE A 495 -5.07 -19.97 -9.83
N LEU A 496 -5.78 -18.87 -10.03
CA LEU A 496 -6.64 -18.25 -9.03
C LEU A 496 -7.98 -18.99 -8.93
N TRP A 497 -8.64 -19.20 -10.08
CA TRP A 497 -10.05 -19.55 -10.11
C TRP A 497 -10.32 -21.05 -10.29
N GLN A 498 -9.40 -21.79 -10.95
CA GLN A 498 -9.57 -23.23 -11.25
C GLN A 498 -8.70 -24.13 -10.39
N TYR A 499 -7.51 -23.66 -9.97
CA TYR A 499 -6.48 -24.55 -9.41
C TYR A 499 -6.12 -24.29 -7.94
N GLY A 500 -7.00 -23.62 -7.21
CA GLY A 500 -7.04 -23.66 -5.75
C GLY A 500 -6.48 -22.44 -5.04
N ALA A 501 -5.83 -21.46 -5.71
CA ALA A 501 -5.34 -20.28 -4.99
C ALA A 501 -6.47 -19.51 -4.32
N LEU A 502 -7.59 -19.30 -5.03
CA LEU A 502 -8.81 -18.68 -4.49
C LEU A 502 -10.02 -19.62 -4.57
N ALA A 503 -10.17 -20.37 -5.65
CA ALA A 503 -11.30 -21.27 -5.86
C ALA A 503 -10.90 -22.48 -6.73
N ARG A 504 -11.84 -23.42 -6.89
CA ARG A 504 -11.75 -24.56 -7.81
C ARG A 504 -13.00 -24.61 -8.69
N LEU A 505 -13.18 -23.52 -9.48
CA LEU A 505 -14.26 -23.45 -10.43
C LEU A 505 -13.99 -24.32 -11.66
N PRO A 506 -15.02 -24.88 -12.29
CA PRO A 506 -14.91 -25.48 -13.60
C PRO A 506 -14.36 -24.48 -14.64
N LYS A 507 -13.70 -25.00 -15.66
CA LYS A 507 -13.24 -24.20 -16.79
C LYS A 507 -14.45 -23.55 -17.49
N GLY A 508 -14.31 -22.27 -17.82
CA GLY A 508 -15.35 -21.46 -18.47
C GLY A 508 -16.49 -21.02 -17.56
N GLU A 509 -16.45 -21.29 -16.26
CA GLU A 509 -17.45 -20.79 -15.31
C GLU A 509 -17.15 -19.34 -14.94
N PRO A 510 -18.16 -18.43 -14.92
CA PRO A 510 -18.01 -17.07 -14.42
C PRO A 510 -17.71 -17.05 -12.91
N ILE A 511 -16.89 -16.07 -12.49
CA ILE A 511 -16.53 -15.89 -11.06
C ILE A 511 -17.61 -15.16 -10.26
N ASP A 512 -18.73 -14.82 -10.86
CA ASP A 512 -19.78 -13.93 -10.30
C ASP A 512 -20.21 -14.32 -8.90
N LYS A 513 -20.36 -15.60 -8.62
CA LYS A 513 -20.74 -16.10 -7.29
C LYS A 513 -19.71 -15.77 -6.17
N LEU A 514 -18.47 -15.47 -6.55
CA LEU A 514 -17.41 -15.09 -5.62
C LEU A 514 -17.38 -13.59 -5.32
N LEU A 515 -18.21 -12.79 -6.00
CA LEU A 515 -18.25 -11.33 -5.82
C LEU A 515 -19.24 -10.89 -4.75
N TYR A 516 -20.06 -11.79 -4.23
CA TYR A 516 -21.17 -11.51 -3.30
C TYR A 516 -21.06 -12.34 -2.02
N GLY A 517 -21.89 -12.01 -1.02
CA GLY A 517 -22.12 -12.82 0.17
C GLY A 517 -20.91 -12.93 1.10
N GLY A 518 -19.97 -12.01 1.01
CA GLY A 518 -18.78 -11.99 1.86
C GLY A 518 -17.61 -12.86 1.36
N TYR A 519 -17.74 -13.52 0.20
CA TYR A 519 -16.60 -14.26 -0.36
C TYR A 519 -15.43 -13.31 -0.70
N SER A 520 -15.74 -12.14 -1.21
CA SER A 520 -14.79 -11.06 -1.45
C SER A 520 -15.26 -9.76 -0.80
N THR A 521 -14.31 -8.85 -0.58
CA THR A 521 -14.56 -7.51 -0.07
C THR A 521 -14.31 -6.47 -1.13
N ILE A 522 -14.86 -5.27 -0.95
CA ILE A 522 -14.51 -4.09 -1.71
C ILE A 522 -14.35 -2.92 -0.75
N SER A 523 -13.35 -2.07 -0.95
CA SER A 523 -12.88 -1.19 0.13
C SER A 523 -13.07 0.29 -0.18
N LEU A 524 -13.76 0.98 0.72
CA LEU A 524 -13.75 2.44 0.82
C LEU A 524 -12.53 2.87 1.63
N GLY A 525 -11.57 3.53 0.97
CA GLY A 525 -10.41 4.13 1.61
C GLY A 525 -10.67 5.58 2.01
N TYR A 526 -9.84 6.12 2.90
CA TYR A 526 -9.90 7.53 3.31
C TYR A 526 -8.51 8.08 3.62
N ALA A 527 -8.36 9.41 3.48
CA ALA A 527 -7.11 10.13 3.72
C ALA A 527 -7.37 11.48 4.35
N GLY A 528 -6.43 11.96 5.16
CA GLY A 528 -6.44 13.32 5.69
C GLY A 528 -7.42 13.56 6.83
N LEU A 529 -7.64 12.59 7.71
CA LEU A 529 -8.53 12.75 8.86
C LEU A 529 -8.03 13.88 9.79
N TYR A 530 -6.72 13.95 10.04
CA TYR A 530 -6.12 15.00 10.86
C TYR A 530 -6.43 16.39 10.31
N GLU A 531 -6.10 16.63 9.04
CA GLU A 531 -6.30 17.95 8.41
C GLU A 531 -7.78 18.30 8.30
N CYS A 532 -8.65 17.32 8.05
CA CYS A 532 -10.09 17.50 8.02
C CYS A 532 -10.62 17.98 9.37
N VAL A 533 -10.29 17.29 10.46
CA VAL A 533 -10.71 17.65 11.82
C VAL A 533 -10.16 19.02 12.21
N LYS A 534 -8.89 19.27 11.93
CA LYS A 534 -8.24 20.54 12.24
C LYS A 534 -8.88 21.71 11.50
N TYR A 535 -9.24 21.54 10.23
CA TYR A 535 -9.93 22.57 9.46
C TYR A 535 -11.32 22.88 10.01
N MET A 536 -12.08 21.82 10.39
CA MET A 536 -13.46 21.98 10.86
C MET A 536 -13.56 22.45 12.32
N THR A 537 -12.66 22.04 13.18
CA THR A 537 -12.75 22.28 14.64
C THR A 537 -11.70 23.27 15.16
N GLY A 538 -10.64 23.54 14.41
CA GLY A 538 -9.46 24.29 14.86
C GLY A 538 -8.48 23.47 15.71
N HIS A 539 -8.79 22.20 15.98
CA HIS A 539 -8.03 21.30 16.87
C HIS A 539 -7.52 20.05 16.16
N SER A 540 -6.39 19.49 16.62
CA SER A 540 -5.96 18.16 16.20
C SER A 540 -7.01 17.11 16.58
N HIS A 541 -7.10 16.04 15.80
CA HIS A 541 -7.97 14.90 16.16
C HIS A 541 -7.48 14.15 17.42
N THR A 542 -6.25 14.39 17.88
CA THR A 542 -5.70 13.90 19.14
C THR A 542 -6.14 14.72 20.37
N GLU A 543 -6.59 15.96 20.16
CA GLU A 543 -7.08 16.83 21.21
C GLU A 543 -8.53 16.47 21.58
N ALA A 544 -8.90 16.73 22.84
CA ALA A 544 -10.22 16.39 23.39
C ALA A 544 -11.38 17.01 22.58
N GLU A 545 -11.15 18.19 22.03
CA GLU A 545 -12.12 18.94 21.20
C GLU A 545 -12.26 18.37 19.79
N GLY A 546 -11.18 17.81 19.22
CA GLY A 546 -11.16 17.26 17.86
C GLY A 546 -11.58 15.78 17.79
N THR A 547 -11.25 14.98 18.80
CA THR A 547 -11.52 13.54 18.81
C THR A 547 -12.99 13.15 18.53
N PRO A 548 -14.00 13.80 19.13
CA PRO A 548 -15.40 13.44 18.87
C PRO A 548 -15.78 13.58 17.40
N PHE A 549 -15.39 14.66 16.75
CA PHE A 549 -15.67 14.89 15.32
C PHE A 549 -14.95 13.86 14.45
N ALA A 550 -13.69 13.48 14.77
CA ALA A 550 -12.97 12.43 14.08
C ALA A 550 -13.70 11.08 14.13
N LEU A 551 -14.19 10.71 15.32
CA LEU A 551 -14.94 9.46 15.51
C LEU A 551 -16.28 9.46 14.78
N GLU A 552 -16.98 10.61 14.75
CA GLU A 552 -18.24 10.77 14.03
C GLU A 552 -18.04 10.61 12.51
N VAL A 553 -17.01 11.25 11.93
CA VAL A 553 -16.64 11.09 10.52
C VAL A 553 -16.36 9.61 10.19
N MET A 554 -15.60 8.93 11.02
CA MET A 554 -15.29 7.51 10.84
C MET A 554 -16.51 6.61 10.96
N GLN A 555 -17.39 6.87 11.93
CA GLN A 555 -18.61 6.10 12.11
C GLN A 555 -19.56 6.29 10.92
N HIS A 556 -19.71 7.51 10.43
CA HIS A 556 -20.54 7.82 9.27
C HIS A 556 -20.11 7.02 8.01
N MET A 557 -18.80 6.94 7.74
CA MET A 557 -18.28 6.10 6.65
C MET A 557 -18.59 4.60 6.84
N ASN A 558 -18.50 4.12 8.07
CA ASN A 558 -18.85 2.72 8.39
C ASN A 558 -20.35 2.44 8.19
N ASP A 559 -21.19 3.38 8.60
CA ASP A 559 -22.66 3.25 8.44
C ASP A 559 -23.03 3.20 6.96
N LYS A 560 -22.40 4.03 6.11
CA LYS A 560 -22.55 3.98 4.66
C LYS A 560 -22.09 2.65 4.05
N CYS A 561 -20.94 2.13 4.46
CA CYS A 561 -20.48 0.82 4.02
C CYS A 561 -21.49 -0.29 4.41
N THR A 562 -22.09 -0.20 5.59
CA THR A 562 -23.11 -1.14 6.06
C THR A 562 -24.38 -1.03 5.22
N GLU A 563 -24.87 0.19 4.97
CA GLU A 563 -26.03 0.46 4.11
C GLU A 563 -25.84 -0.14 2.71
N TRP A 564 -24.70 0.12 2.06
CA TRP A 564 -24.40 -0.42 0.73
C TRP A 564 -24.29 -1.95 0.73
N LYS A 565 -23.71 -2.54 1.78
CA LYS A 565 -23.63 -4.00 1.96
C LYS A 565 -25.00 -4.63 2.06
N GLU A 566 -25.89 -4.08 2.87
CA GLU A 566 -27.26 -4.58 3.05
C GLU A 566 -28.08 -4.47 1.77
N ALA A 567 -27.92 -3.38 1.03
CA ALA A 567 -28.64 -3.14 -0.21
C ALA A 567 -28.20 -4.05 -1.37
N SER A 568 -26.91 -4.44 -1.44
CA SER A 568 -26.33 -5.10 -2.62
C SER A 568 -25.81 -6.51 -2.37
N ASN A 569 -25.70 -6.96 -1.11
CA ASN A 569 -24.97 -8.19 -0.73
C ASN A 569 -23.50 -8.22 -1.18
N ILE A 570 -22.88 -7.05 -1.34
CA ILE A 570 -21.45 -6.88 -1.62
C ILE A 570 -20.78 -6.38 -0.35
N ASP A 571 -19.67 -6.98 0.05
CA ASP A 571 -19.01 -6.65 1.32
C ASP A 571 -18.16 -5.39 1.21
N PHE A 572 -18.83 -4.23 1.21
CA PHE A 572 -18.17 -2.93 1.41
C PHE A 572 -17.57 -2.83 2.81
N SER A 573 -16.37 -2.29 2.91
CA SER A 573 -15.66 -2.18 4.18
C SER A 573 -14.76 -0.96 4.21
N LEU A 574 -14.76 -0.23 5.33
CA LEU A 574 -13.91 0.93 5.53
C LEU A 574 -12.46 0.50 5.74
N TYR A 575 -11.55 1.13 5.02
CA TYR A 575 -10.16 0.74 4.88
C TYR A 575 -9.21 1.91 5.09
N GLY A 576 -8.33 1.82 6.08
CA GLY A 576 -7.20 2.72 6.25
C GLY A 576 -6.16 2.49 5.15
N THR A 577 -6.41 3.01 3.96
CA THR A 577 -5.67 2.73 2.73
C THR A 577 -4.19 3.04 2.85
N PRO A 578 -3.28 2.19 2.36
CA PRO A 578 -1.89 2.57 2.13
C PRO A 578 -1.85 3.58 0.97
N LEU A 579 -1.44 4.81 1.27
CA LEU A 579 -1.41 5.91 0.32
C LEU A 579 0.05 6.21 -0.07
N GLU A 580 0.57 5.54 -1.08
CA GLU A 580 1.95 5.73 -1.54
C GLU A 580 2.17 7.12 -2.14
N SER A 581 1.81 7.29 -3.40
CA SER A 581 1.88 8.57 -4.11
C SER A 581 0.61 9.43 -3.94
N THR A 582 -0.48 8.83 -3.45
CA THR A 582 -1.80 9.48 -3.37
C THR A 582 -1.80 10.65 -2.38
N THR A 583 -1.07 10.57 -1.26
CA THR A 583 -0.97 11.70 -0.31
C THR A 583 -0.33 12.93 -0.96
N TYR A 584 0.68 12.74 -1.80
CA TYR A 584 1.31 13.80 -2.59
C TYR A 584 0.39 14.33 -3.68
N LYS A 585 -0.31 13.44 -4.42
CA LYS A 585 -1.33 13.83 -5.40
C LYS A 585 -2.42 14.69 -4.77
N PHE A 586 -2.98 14.25 -3.65
CA PHE A 586 -4.03 14.97 -2.94
C PHE A 586 -3.55 16.34 -2.45
N ALA A 587 -2.35 16.43 -1.87
CA ALA A 587 -1.78 17.71 -1.44
C ALA A 587 -1.67 18.70 -2.62
N LYS A 588 -1.17 18.25 -3.78
CA LYS A 588 -1.09 19.10 -4.98
C LYS A 588 -2.47 19.55 -5.49
N CYS A 589 -3.44 18.66 -5.48
CA CYS A 589 -4.81 18.99 -5.89
C CYS A 589 -5.46 19.98 -4.92
N LEU A 590 -5.29 19.80 -3.62
CA LEU A 590 -5.80 20.72 -2.59
C LEU A 590 -5.19 22.13 -2.74
N GLN A 591 -3.88 22.23 -2.93
CA GLN A 591 -3.21 23.50 -3.16
C GLN A 591 -3.70 24.19 -4.44
N ARG A 592 -3.95 23.43 -5.50
CA ARG A 592 -4.51 23.95 -6.76
C ARG A 592 -5.94 24.47 -6.56
N ARG A 593 -6.78 23.78 -5.78
CA ARG A 593 -8.21 24.11 -5.60
C ARG A 593 -8.46 25.17 -4.55
N PHE A 594 -7.75 25.12 -3.44
CA PHE A 594 -8.02 25.95 -2.26
C PHE A 594 -6.89 26.89 -1.86
N GLY A 595 -5.74 26.81 -2.56
CA GLY A 595 -4.54 27.55 -2.18
C GLY A 595 -3.79 26.89 -1.03
N VAL A 596 -2.81 27.61 -0.49
CA VAL A 596 -2.01 27.17 0.64
C VAL A 596 -2.65 27.66 1.93
N ILE A 597 -3.13 26.73 2.74
CA ILE A 597 -3.74 26.98 4.06
C ILE A 597 -2.80 26.40 5.09
N GLU A 598 -2.28 27.28 6.00
CA GLU A 598 -1.31 26.89 7.02
C GLU A 598 -1.83 25.76 7.92
N GLY A 599 -1.02 24.72 8.06
CA GLY A 599 -1.32 23.51 8.84
C GLY A 599 -2.39 22.59 8.26
N ILE A 600 -2.87 22.86 7.02
CA ILE A 600 -3.88 22.04 6.32
C ILE A 600 -3.38 21.62 4.93
N THR A 601 -3.04 22.59 4.06
CA THR A 601 -2.60 22.32 2.68
C THR A 601 -1.19 22.82 2.37
N ASP A 602 -0.46 23.28 3.36
CA ASP A 602 0.88 23.88 3.25
C ASP A 602 2.01 22.88 3.02
N LYS A 603 1.76 21.59 3.25
CA LYS A 603 2.72 20.51 3.04
C LYS A 603 2.57 19.84 1.66
N GLY A 604 3.65 19.21 1.19
CA GLY A 604 3.61 18.36 -0.01
C GLY A 604 2.92 17.01 0.19
N TYR A 605 2.30 16.79 1.35
CA TYR A 605 1.59 15.57 1.71
C TYR A 605 0.40 15.89 2.61
N ILE A 606 -0.54 14.97 2.73
CA ILE A 606 -1.59 14.93 3.76
C ILE A 606 -1.42 13.67 4.61
N THR A 607 -2.01 13.67 5.80
CA THR A 607 -1.92 12.53 6.71
C THR A 607 -2.58 11.29 6.13
N ASN A 608 -1.87 10.16 6.21
CA ASN A 608 -2.39 8.88 5.78
C ASN A 608 -3.49 8.40 6.75
N SER A 609 -4.70 8.14 6.21
CA SER A 609 -5.84 7.62 6.95
C SER A 609 -6.08 8.36 8.29
N TYR A 610 -6.09 7.62 9.41
CA TYR A 610 -6.38 8.12 10.77
C TYR A 610 -5.14 8.46 11.61
N HIS A 611 -3.94 8.28 11.07
CA HIS A 611 -2.72 8.41 11.87
C HIS A 611 -2.59 9.77 12.55
N VAL A 612 -1.95 9.76 13.71
CA VAL A 612 -1.43 10.99 14.33
C VAL A 612 -0.50 11.66 13.33
N HIS A 613 -0.59 12.98 13.19
CA HIS A 613 0.25 13.71 12.25
C HIS A 613 1.73 13.47 12.54
N VAL A 614 2.53 13.26 11.49
CA VAL A 614 3.93 12.78 11.64
C VAL A 614 4.84 13.72 12.42
N SER A 615 4.51 15.01 12.51
CA SER A 615 5.27 16.01 13.29
C SER A 615 4.73 16.22 14.70
N GLU A 616 3.65 15.54 15.11
CA GLU A 616 3.06 15.69 16.43
C GLU A 616 3.88 14.91 17.47
N GLU A 617 4.34 15.60 18.50
CA GLU A 617 5.09 14.97 19.60
C GLU A 617 4.13 14.19 20.52
N ILE A 618 4.19 12.89 20.43
CA ILE A 618 3.42 11.94 21.24
C ILE A 618 4.28 10.72 21.53
N ASP A 619 4.17 10.15 22.74
CA ASP A 619 4.89 8.91 23.01
C ASP A 619 4.22 7.68 22.37
N ALA A 620 4.98 6.60 22.21
CA ALA A 620 4.55 5.37 21.55
C ALA A 620 3.28 4.77 22.17
N PHE A 621 3.15 4.80 23.49
CA PHE A 621 2.05 4.14 24.19
C PHE A 621 0.76 4.95 24.05
N ASP A 622 0.83 6.27 24.20
CA ASP A 622 -0.31 7.16 23.99
C ASP A 622 -0.76 7.18 22.54
N LYS A 623 0.19 7.18 21.57
CA LYS A 623 -0.12 7.05 20.14
C LYS A 623 -0.87 5.76 19.83
N LEU A 624 -0.35 4.61 20.26
CA LEU A 624 -0.99 3.32 20.03
C LEU A 624 -2.36 3.21 20.68
N LYS A 625 -2.50 3.74 21.91
CA LYS A 625 -3.78 3.80 22.60
C LYS A 625 -4.79 4.68 21.86
N PHE A 626 -4.37 5.86 21.44
CA PHE A 626 -5.21 6.77 20.68
C PHE A 626 -5.66 6.15 19.35
N GLU A 627 -4.74 5.60 18.56
CA GLU A 627 -5.02 5.03 17.24
C GLU A 627 -5.82 3.72 17.30
N SER A 628 -5.81 3.00 18.42
CA SER A 628 -6.55 1.73 18.58
C SER A 628 -8.06 1.87 18.35
N GLN A 629 -8.66 3.01 18.73
CA GLN A 629 -10.08 3.28 18.51
C GLN A 629 -10.45 3.41 17.01
N PHE A 630 -9.53 3.89 16.19
CA PHE A 630 -9.73 4.02 14.75
C PHE A 630 -9.53 2.70 14.00
N GLN A 631 -8.69 1.80 14.51
CA GLN A 631 -8.57 0.45 13.98
C GLN A 631 -9.89 -0.32 14.11
N ARG A 632 -10.61 -0.15 15.22
CA ARG A 632 -11.96 -0.69 15.40
C ARG A 632 -12.94 -0.18 14.35
N LEU A 633 -12.82 1.09 13.96
CA LEU A 633 -13.66 1.75 12.96
C LEU A 633 -13.18 1.54 11.52
N SER A 634 -12.10 0.80 11.30
CA SER A 634 -11.58 0.45 9.97
C SER A 634 -11.55 -1.07 9.77
N PRO A 635 -12.71 -1.76 9.74
CA PRO A 635 -12.77 -3.21 9.70
C PRO A 635 -12.17 -3.81 8.42
N GLY A 636 -12.13 -3.06 7.33
CA GLY A 636 -11.50 -3.45 6.06
C GLY A 636 -9.99 -3.39 6.06
N GLY A 637 -9.40 -2.90 7.13
CA GLY A 637 -7.96 -2.90 7.36
C GLY A 637 -7.41 -1.60 7.91
N ALA A 638 -6.45 -1.74 8.79
CA ALA A 638 -5.72 -0.65 9.42
C ALA A 638 -4.40 -1.17 9.99
N ILE A 639 -3.41 -0.31 10.09
CA ILE A 639 -2.15 -0.56 10.77
C ILE A 639 -1.71 0.73 11.45
N SER A 640 -1.12 0.61 12.63
CA SER A 640 -0.46 1.73 13.31
C SER A 640 1.04 1.54 13.32
N TYR A 641 1.80 2.61 13.42
CA TYR A 641 3.25 2.54 13.45
C TYR A 641 3.83 3.39 14.58
N VAL A 642 5.03 3.00 15.02
CA VAL A 642 5.83 3.72 16.00
C VAL A 642 7.18 4.03 15.38
N GLU A 643 7.52 5.31 15.24
CA GLU A 643 8.87 5.74 14.84
C GLU A 643 9.81 5.59 16.02
N VAL A 644 10.86 4.80 15.85
CA VAL A 644 11.82 4.52 16.92
C VAL A 644 13.25 4.82 16.44
N PRO A 645 14.16 5.21 17.37
CA PRO A 645 15.57 5.33 17.05
C PRO A 645 16.19 3.95 16.80
N ASN A 646 17.51 3.89 16.66
CA ASN A 646 18.20 2.60 16.66
C ASN A 646 18.01 1.88 17.99
N MET A 647 17.30 0.75 17.96
CA MET A 647 16.90 -0.02 19.15
C MET A 647 17.72 -1.31 19.33
N GLN A 648 18.78 -1.54 18.53
CA GLN A 648 19.56 -2.79 18.58
C GLN A 648 20.16 -3.07 19.97
N ASP A 649 20.54 -2.02 20.68
CA ASP A 649 21.13 -2.11 22.03
C ASP A 649 20.07 -2.04 23.16
N ASN A 650 18.79 -1.80 22.85
CA ASN A 650 17.71 -1.68 23.82
C ASN A 650 16.50 -2.58 23.50
N LEU A 651 16.76 -3.87 23.37
CA LEU A 651 15.72 -4.87 23.06
C LEU A 651 14.62 -4.96 24.14
N LYS A 652 14.93 -4.56 25.39
CA LYS A 652 13.92 -4.54 26.47
C LYS A 652 12.80 -3.54 26.16
N ALA A 653 13.15 -2.36 25.64
CA ALA A 653 12.15 -1.37 25.24
C ALA A 653 11.31 -1.88 24.05
N VAL A 654 11.94 -2.52 23.05
CA VAL A 654 11.22 -3.14 21.94
C VAL A 654 10.22 -4.18 22.42
N ILE A 655 10.63 -5.10 23.30
CA ILE A 655 9.76 -6.12 23.88
C ILE A 655 8.61 -5.46 24.67
N ARG A 656 8.86 -4.36 25.40
CA ARG A 656 7.83 -3.65 26.14
C ARG A 656 6.77 -3.05 25.21
N VAL A 657 7.17 -2.48 24.08
CA VAL A 657 6.22 -2.00 23.05
C VAL A 657 5.43 -3.16 22.46
N ILE A 658 6.09 -4.29 22.13
CA ILE A 658 5.42 -5.49 21.63
C ILE A 658 4.36 -6.01 22.62
N GLN A 659 4.68 -6.08 23.90
CA GLN A 659 3.73 -6.46 24.96
C GLN A 659 2.55 -5.48 25.04
N TYR A 660 2.82 -4.19 24.91
CA TYR A 660 1.78 -3.17 24.87
C TYR A 660 0.86 -3.31 23.67
N ILE A 661 1.41 -3.65 22.49
CA ILE A 661 0.62 -3.95 21.27
C ILE A 661 -0.35 -5.09 21.55
N TYR A 662 0.11 -6.18 22.17
CA TYR A 662 -0.74 -7.34 22.50
C TYR A 662 -1.97 -6.95 23.32
N ASP A 663 -1.81 -6.06 24.28
CA ASP A 663 -2.88 -5.68 25.20
C ASP A 663 -3.80 -4.56 24.69
N ASN A 664 -3.35 -3.73 23.76
CA ASN A 664 -4.02 -2.46 23.48
C ASN A 664 -4.43 -2.22 22.02
N ILE A 665 -3.75 -2.80 21.03
CA ILE A 665 -4.01 -2.51 19.63
C ILE A 665 -3.94 -3.76 18.76
N MET A 666 -4.79 -3.83 17.72
CA MET A 666 -4.90 -5.03 16.90
C MET A 666 -3.67 -5.27 16.02
N TYR A 667 -3.16 -4.22 15.35
CA TYR A 667 -2.09 -4.36 14.37
C TYR A 667 -1.17 -3.14 14.38
N ALA A 668 0.12 -3.38 14.61
CA ALA A 668 1.12 -2.31 14.65
C ALA A 668 2.50 -2.76 14.12
N GLU A 669 3.29 -1.79 13.68
CA GLU A 669 4.68 -1.94 13.22
C GLU A 669 5.60 -0.96 13.94
N LEU A 670 6.89 -1.30 14.01
CA LEU A 670 7.93 -0.41 14.52
C LEU A 670 8.84 0.02 13.36
N ASN A 671 8.98 1.32 13.16
CA ASN A 671 9.82 1.92 12.13
C ASN A 671 11.17 2.27 12.71
N THR A 672 12.16 1.41 12.54
CA THR A 672 13.57 1.70 12.86
C THR A 672 14.30 2.21 11.62
N LYS A 673 15.58 2.50 11.73
CA LYS A 673 16.42 2.92 10.62
C LYS A 673 17.41 1.79 10.29
N SER A 674 17.48 1.41 9.02
CA SER A 674 18.35 0.33 8.54
C SER A 674 18.96 0.74 7.19
N ASP A 675 19.87 1.72 7.24
CA ASP A 675 20.46 2.28 6.04
C ASP A 675 21.96 1.98 5.99
N TYR A 676 22.53 1.96 4.77
CA TYR A 676 23.93 1.72 4.53
C TYR A 676 24.43 2.57 3.36
N CYS A 677 25.60 3.18 3.53
CA CYS A 677 26.30 3.89 2.46
C CYS A 677 27.42 3.02 1.88
N GLN A 678 27.32 2.66 0.60
CA GLN A 678 28.31 1.82 -0.08
C GLN A 678 29.64 2.53 -0.30
N VAL A 679 29.66 3.88 -0.30
CA VAL A 679 30.90 4.66 -0.53
C VAL A 679 31.85 4.63 0.68
N CYS A 680 31.32 4.75 1.88
CA CYS A 680 32.14 4.86 3.10
C CYS A 680 31.91 3.78 4.15
N GLY A 681 30.95 2.84 3.91
CA GLY A 681 30.62 1.79 4.86
C GLY A 681 29.81 2.25 6.08
N PHE A 682 29.24 3.48 6.04
CA PHE A 682 28.39 3.96 7.14
C PHE A 682 27.14 3.09 7.27
N ASP A 683 26.91 2.54 8.45
CA ASP A 683 25.72 1.79 8.84
C ASP A 683 24.96 2.61 9.89
N GLY A 684 23.78 3.10 9.54
CA GLY A 684 23.01 4.00 10.38
C GLY A 684 21.96 4.75 9.58
N GLU A 685 21.50 5.90 10.09
CA GLU A 685 20.47 6.70 9.45
C GLU A 685 21.05 7.66 8.40
N ILE A 686 20.71 7.43 7.12
CA ILE A 686 20.94 8.38 6.04
C ILE A 686 19.93 9.54 6.19
N LYS A 687 20.42 10.78 6.04
CA LYS A 687 19.64 12.00 6.28
C LYS A 687 19.00 12.53 5.01
N ILE A 688 17.90 13.27 5.18
CA ILE A 688 17.26 14.05 4.11
C ILE A 688 17.70 15.50 4.30
N VAL A 689 18.31 16.09 3.27
CA VAL A 689 18.78 17.48 3.25
C VAL A 689 18.13 18.25 2.11
N GLU A 690 18.07 19.57 2.22
CA GLU A 690 17.60 20.43 1.15
C GLU A 690 18.75 20.85 0.24
N ASP A 691 18.57 20.67 -1.06
CA ASP A 691 19.52 21.05 -2.09
C ASP A 691 18.75 21.72 -3.26
N ASP A 692 19.00 23.00 -3.43
CA ASP A 692 18.41 23.84 -4.50
C ASP A 692 16.86 23.74 -4.59
N GLY A 693 16.21 23.70 -3.41
CA GLY A 693 14.75 23.61 -3.27
C GLY A 693 14.18 22.21 -3.49
N LYS A 694 15.03 21.17 -3.52
CA LYS A 694 14.63 19.76 -3.55
C LYS A 694 15.17 19.03 -2.33
N LEU A 695 14.40 18.05 -1.87
CA LEU A 695 14.83 17.14 -0.81
C LEU A 695 15.63 15.99 -1.43
N VAL A 696 16.84 15.77 -0.92
CA VAL A 696 17.76 14.72 -1.37
C VAL A 696 18.28 13.90 -0.18
N TRP A 697 18.60 12.65 -0.43
CA TRP A 697 19.21 11.77 0.57
C TRP A 697 20.73 11.98 0.60
N GLU A 698 21.30 12.11 1.80
CA GLU A 698 22.72 12.37 1.99
C GLU A 698 23.31 11.53 3.12
N CYS A 699 24.44 10.86 2.86
CA CYS A 699 25.18 10.17 3.90
C CYS A 699 25.80 11.18 4.89
N PRO A 700 25.48 11.11 6.20
CA PRO A 700 25.99 12.06 7.16
C PRO A 700 27.51 11.92 7.42
N HIS A 701 28.12 10.81 6.99
CA HIS A 701 29.54 10.55 7.20
C HIS A 701 30.41 11.05 6.04
N CYS A 702 30.02 10.83 4.78
CA CYS A 702 30.86 11.16 3.62
C CYS A 702 30.19 12.15 2.64
N GLY A 703 28.96 12.59 2.87
CA GLY A 703 28.24 13.50 1.99
C GLY A 703 27.77 12.87 0.66
N ASN A 704 27.84 11.55 0.51
CA ASN A 704 27.37 10.88 -0.70
C ASN A 704 25.86 11.10 -0.89
N ARG A 705 25.44 11.47 -2.11
CA ARG A 705 24.06 11.71 -2.53
C ARG A 705 23.62 10.83 -3.70
N ASP A 706 24.50 9.96 -4.17
CA ASP A 706 24.20 9.01 -5.24
C ASP A 706 23.26 7.93 -4.70
N GLN A 707 21.99 7.97 -5.11
CA GLN A 707 20.95 7.05 -4.64
C GLN A 707 21.27 5.59 -4.99
N GLU A 708 22.01 5.32 -6.07
CA GLU A 708 22.43 3.96 -6.43
C GLU A 708 23.45 3.38 -5.44
N LYS A 709 24.12 4.25 -4.68
CA LYS A 709 25.13 3.89 -3.66
C LYS A 709 24.64 4.10 -2.23
N LEU A 710 23.37 4.43 -2.06
CA LEU A 710 22.71 4.55 -0.78
C LEU A 710 21.64 3.46 -0.65
N ASN A 711 21.85 2.50 0.23
CA ASN A 711 20.82 1.54 0.61
C ASN A 711 19.97 2.15 1.74
N VAL A 712 18.88 2.80 1.38
CA VAL A 712 17.95 3.41 2.32
C VAL A 712 16.68 2.57 2.39
N ALA A 713 16.30 2.16 3.58
CA ALA A 713 15.07 1.44 3.82
C ALA A 713 14.16 2.25 4.75
N ARG A 714 12.94 2.52 4.32
CA ARG A 714 11.92 3.23 5.11
C ARG A 714 10.57 2.53 4.99
N ARG A 715 9.86 2.50 6.11
CA ARG A 715 8.45 2.11 6.10
C ARG A 715 7.61 3.21 5.48
N THR A 716 6.84 2.83 4.48
CA THR A 716 5.85 3.69 3.87
C THR A 716 4.55 2.92 3.77
N CYS A 717 3.57 3.31 4.58
CA CYS A 717 2.22 2.74 4.50
C CYS A 717 2.13 1.21 4.68
N GLY A 718 2.96 0.63 5.57
CA GLY A 718 2.90 -0.79 5.92
C GLY A 718 3.81 -1.71 5.12
N TYR A 719 4.63 -1.19 4.22
CA TYR A 719 5.69 -1.95 3.52
C TYR A 719 7.00 -1.16 3.49
N ILE A 720 8.09 -1.81 3.12
CA ILE A 720 9.41 -1.20 3.04
C ILE A 720 9.66 -0.70 1.62
N GLY A 721 9.87 0.61 1.47
CA GLY A 721 10.40 1.21 0.26
C GLY A 721 11.91 1.34 0.35
N THR A 722 12.64 1.17 -0.76
CA THR A 722 14.09 1.04 -0.73
C THR A 722 14.87 2.02 -1.61
N GLN A 723 14.26 2.67 -2.60
CA GLN A 723 15.03 3.48 -3.56
C GLN A 723 14.39 4.78 -4.00
N PHE A 724 13.13 4.80 -4.37
CA PHE A 724 12.53 5.92 -5.07
C PHE A 724 11.32 6.46 -4.30
N TRP A 725 11.37 7.73 -3.88
CA TRP A 725 10.27 8.41 -3.23
C TRP A 725 9.99 9.75 -3.89
N ASN A 726 8.71 10.11 -4.05
CA ASN A 726 8.33 11.44 -4.49
C ASN A 726 8.67 12.49 -3.41
N GLN A 727 8.72 13.77 -3.80
CA GLN A 727 9.11 14.85 -2.91
C GLN A 727 8.19 15.00 -1.70
N GLY A 728 6.88 14.79 -1.87
CA GLY A 728 5.93 14.83 -0.75
C GLY A 728 6.16 13.70 0.25
N ARG A 729 6.45 12.47 -0.22
CA ARG A 729 6.80 11.36 0.67
C ARG A 729 8.15 11.58 1.36
N THR A 730 9.11 12.14 0.66
CA THR A 730 10.42 12.50 1.23
C THR A 730 10.26 13.57 2.31
N GLU A 731 9.40 14.56 2.09
CA GLU A 731 9.07 15.59 3.08
C GLU A 731 8.38 14.96 4.31
N GLU A 732 7.41 14.11 4.10
CA GLU A 732 6.71 13.41 5.18
C GLU A 732 7.69 12.56 6.04
N ILE A 733 8.62 11.82 5.42
CA ILE A 733 9.63 11.02 6.14
C ILE A 733 10.58 11.94 6.92
N ARG A 734 10.97 13.09 6.37
CA ARG A 734 11.82 14.08 7.05
C ARG A 734 11.14 14.67 8.28
N ASP A 735 9.84 14.91 8.18
CA ASP A 735 9.06 15.58 9.23
C ASP A 735 8.64 14.63 10.38
N ARG A 736 8.89 13.33 10.25
CA ARG A 736 8.56 12.33 11.28
C ARG A 736 9.33 12.58 12.57
N VAL A 737 8.61 12.64 13.68
CA VAL A 737 9.18 12.66 15.05
C VAL A 737 9.32 11.25 15.61
N LEU A 738 10.26 11.08 16.55
CA LEU A 738 10.44 9.82 17.27
C LEU A 738 9.41 9.72 18.40
N HIS A 739 8.91 8.51 18.63
CA HIS A 739 7.92 8.23 19.66
C HIS A 739 8.52 7.54 20.91
N LEU A 740 9.81 7.17 20.87
CA LEU A 740 10.55 6.58 21.98
C LEU A 740 11.84 7.37 22.24
#